data_ddf9d6852640fe3944314c1743dd2806
#
_entry.id   ddf9d6852640fe3944314c1743dd2806
#
_cell.length_a   1.000
_cell.length_b   1.000
_cell.length_c   1.000
_cell.angle_alpha   90.00
_cell.angle_beta   90.00
_cell.angle_gamma   90.00
#
_symmetry.space_group_name_H-M   'P 1'
#
loop_
_entity.id
_entity.type
_entity.pdbx_description
1 polymer ?
#
loop_
_entity_poly.entity_id
_entity_poly.type
_entity_poly.pdbx_seq_one_letter_code
_entity_poly.pdbx_strand_id
1 'polypeptide(L)'
;METGKLILGMMGAWLALLCLATKSAAQSIQAAGFDPTPVTLNSVEAKDQRAVTAMDLLTLRDPKGLSISPDGKYVAFVVGQAVYARNAYRSGLFVIAADGKHQARSLGTAGMPHWDGINQWVEEAPQWSPDGREIWYRTRLHTGARWQVWCWSLRSGRRRQLTHIAGDVESYRYVPAKDKLLLTVLKARTSEASANSGPSGIRFTGQIRPYQSISVLQQLEFARQATREDWTYDLRTHREALATPDEKRGSELGDDLNRDERIAFAKYHPVDGKEAPNAENVAYLYEVNDASISRTWSRRLLLWSQRNRTLKEVTPTAYFVDQLWWNSDGAALYFTKRDGLGRAPELWKVSPDGSNPELVFQAPAGEYVSSFAPDKTGRYFACLYETNVSPPRISVLDTLRQSVRTLVELNPGFDRLRRSPGERIEGANRYGDRWFGYLVKPLGYKSGARYPLIVTTYRSGDYFLRGGSGDENPVQVYAANGFAVLSFDVGAIRNLRPGSFDEKLQDWASPTASLEDAIHRLTDQGIVDPDRVGIAGFSHGEEIAGYAVSHTNLFRAAIGAAFYDPCFYFLGGSDWWGMFENWGLGGWPEGQAKSNWQRVAMSMNADRIRTPILENASDTEYLIYLPLYRSLADLGTPVELYIYTNELHVRNQPRHRLEIYQRNLDWFMLWLEGKGQFPGADGVAARSAAMER
;
A
#
# COMPACT_ATOMS: atom_id res chain seq x y z
N MET A 1 -30.84 -14.82 -13.36
CA MET A 1 -30.83 -13.60 -12.52
C MET A 1 -30.10 -13.83 -11.20
N GLU A 2 -29.13 -14.75 -11.13
CA GLU A 2 -28.34 -15.05 -9.91
C GLU A 2 -26.83 -14.87 -10.06
N THR A 3 -26.35 -14.54 -11.23
CA THR A 3 -24.92 -14.34 -11.52
C THR A 3 -24.40 -12.91 -11.28
N GLY A 4 -25.25 -12.00 -10.85
CA GLY A 4 -24.92 -10.59 -10.61
C GLY A 4 -24.42 -10.25 -9.20
N LYS A 5 -24.40 -11.18 -8.25
CA LYS A 5 -24.12 -10.89 -6.83
C LYS A 5 -22.67 -11.08 -6.38
N LEU A 6 -21.78 -11.61 -7.24
CA LEU A 6 -20.40 -11.94 -6.86
C LEU A 6 -19.35 -10.91 -7.27
N ILE A 7 -19.72 -9.80 -7.90
CA ILE A 7 -18.76 -8.90 -8.57
C ILE A 7 -18.52 -7.60 -7.77
N LEU A 8 -19.19 -7.40 -6.64
CA LEU A 8 -19.18 -6.13 -5.90
C LEU A 8 -17.89 -5.81 -5.12
N GLY A 9 -17.02 -6.79 -4.94
CA GLY A 9 -15.79 -6.66 -4.19
C GLY A 9 -14.52 -6.47 -5.04
N MET A 10 -14.59 -6.36 -6.35
CA MET A 10 -13.50 -6.80 -7.21
C MET A 10 -12.38 -5.81 -7.54
N MET A 11 -12.44 -4.54 -7.18
CA MET A 11 -11.31 -3.61 -7.43
C MET A 11 -10.68 -3.01 -6.18
N GLY A 12 -11.36 -2.86 -5.03
CA GLY A 12 -10.72 -2.94 -3.74
C GLY A 12 -10.35 -4.38 -3.44
N ALA A 13 -11.16 -5.25 -3.94
CA ALA A 13 -10.82 -6.61 -4.19
C ALA A 13 -9.63 -6.75 -5.16
N TRP A 14 -9.25 -5.77 -5.97
CA TRP A 14 -8.08 -5.89 -6.83
C TRP A 14 -6.76 -5.75 -6.07
N LEU A 15 -6.59 -4.74 -5.27
CA LEU A 15 -5.56 -4.78 -4.23
C LEU A 15 -5.97 -5.78 -3.13
N ALA A 16 -7.23 -5.96 -2.81
CA ALA A 16 -7.68 -6.92 -1.81
C ALA A 16 -7.91 -8.34 -2.36
N LEU A 17 -8.18 -8.60 -3.65
CA LEU A 17 -8.19 -9.95 -4.24
C LEU A 17 -6.80 -10.40 -4.70
N LEU A 18 -5.95 -9.52 -5.16
CA LEU A 18 -4.50 -9.77 -5.04
C LEU A 18 -4.12 -9.94 -3.56
N CYS A 19 -4.62 -9.13 -2.63
CA CYS A 19 -4.40 -9.30 -1.19
C CYS A 19 -5.17 -10.47 -0.55
N LEU A 20 -6.40 -10.81 -0.93
CA LEU A 20 -7.18 -11.87 -0.28
C LEU A 20 -6.94 -13.27 -0.87
N ALA A 21 -6.82 -13.40 -2.19
CA ALA A 21 -6.37 -14.67 -2.79
C ALA A 21 -4.89 -14.95 -2.55
N THR A 22 -4.11 -13.93 -2.20
CA THR A 22 -2.65 -13.98 -2.07
C THR A 22 -2.13 -13.80 -0.65
N LYS A 23 -2.96 -13.41 0.33
CA LYS A 23 -2.52 -13.35 1.75
C LYS A 23 -1.88 -14.66 2.23
N SER A 24 -2.25 -15.76 1.64
CA SER A 24 -1.75 -17.10 1.99
C SER A 24 -0.61 -17.62 1.11
N ALA A 25 -0.47 -17.13 -0.14
CA ALA A 25 0.50 -17.65 -1.10
C ALA A 25 1.90 -17.04 -0.95
N ALA A 26 1.99 -15.81 -0.48
CA ALA A 26 3.25 -15.09 -0.33
C ALA A 26 4.21 -15.69 0.71
N GLN A 27 3.76 -16.67 1.48
CA GLN A 27 4.60 -17.30 2.52
C GLN A 27 5.78 -18.09 1.98
N SER A 28 5.82 -18.44 0.72
CA SER A 28 6.85 -19.31 0.15
C SER A 28 7.79 -18.63 -0.86
N ILE A 29 7.41 -17.49 -1.44
CA ILE A 29 8.36 -16.68 -2.22
C ILE A 29 9.11 -15.79 -1.24
N GLN A 30 10.21 -16.30 -0.74
CA GLN A 30 11.11 -15.52 0.08
C GLN A 30 12.04 -14.72 -0.85
N ALA A 31 11.53 -13.63 -1.40
CA ALA A 31 12.28 -12.76 -2.30
C ALA A 31 13.48 -12.13 -1.59
N ALA A 32 13.28 -11.53 -0.41
CA ALA A 32 14.34 -10.98 0.43
C ALA A 32 14.71 -11.93 1.58
N GLY A 33 16.00 -12.02 1.90
CA GLY A 33 16.48 -12.79 3.04
C GLY A 33 16.01 -12.24 4.39
N PHE A 34 16.19 -13.03 5.45
CA PHE A 34 15.99 -12.59 6.82
C PHE A 34 17.32 -12.54 7.58
N ASP A 35 17.59 -11.41 8.21
CA ASP A 35 18.70 -11.23 9.15
C ASP A 35 18.16 -11.33 10.58
N PRO A 36 18.50 -12.35 11.37
CA PRO A 36 18.00 -12.54 12.73
C PRO A 36 18.54 -11.51 13.73
N THR A 37 19.53 -10.71 13.33
CA THR A 37 20.09 -9.64 14.18
C THR A 37 19.04 -8.58 14.43
N PRO A 38 18.71 -8.24 15.69
CA PRO A 38 17.73 -7.22 15.98
C PRO A 38 18.11 -5.85 15.42
N VAL A 39 17.13 -5.05 15.01
CA VAL A 39 17.33 -3.62 14.75
C VAL A 39 17.83 -2.95 16.03
N THR A 40 18.77 -2.01 15.90
CA THR A 40 19.22 -1.14 16.98
C THR A 40 18.80 0.30 16.73
N LEU A 41 18.44 1.04 17.77
CA LEU A 41 18.01 2.45 17.69
C LEU A 41 19.15 3.43 18.02
N ASN A 42 20.39 2.96 18.14
CA ASN A 42 21.53 3.82 18.43
C ASN A 42 21.69 4.87 17.34
N SER A 43 21.97 6.10 17.74
CA SER A 43 22.26 7.22 16.85
C SER A 43 23.54 6.91 16.05
N VAL A 44 23.41 6.78 14.72
CA VAL A 44 24.57 6.94 13.86
C VAL A 44 24.77 8.43 13.69
N GLU A 45 25.87 8.98 14.21
CA GLU A 45 26.23 10.36 13.94
C GLU A 45 26.57 10.50 12.45
N ALA A 46 25.66 11.05 11.67
CA ALA A 46 25.99 11.53 10.34
C ALA A 46 26.91 12.74 10.52
N LYS A 47 28.16 12.64 10.08
CA LYS A 47 29.15 13.72 10.27
C LYS A 47 28.96 14.86 9.27
N ASP A 48 28.31 14.67 8.14
CA ASP A 48 28.26 15.61 7.03
C ASP A 48 26.84 16.02 6.61
N GLN A 49 26.67 17.31 6.29
CA GLN A 49 25.47 17.88 5.67
C GLN A 49 25.44 17.61 4.15
N ARG A 50 25.65 16.38 3.73
CA ARG A 50 25.55 16.00 2.33
C ARG A 50 24.09 15.86 1.86
N ALA A 51 23.89 15.85 0.56
CA ALA A 51 22.60 15.51 -0.02
C ALA A 51 22.19 14.07 0.29
N VAL A 52 20.88 13.81 0.35
CA VAL A 52 20.32 12.47 0.51
C VAL A 52 20.66 11.60 -0.71
N THR A 53 20.88 10.32 -0.47
CA THR A 53 21.20 9.31 -1.50
C THR A 53 20.18 8.17 -1.48
N ALA A 54 20.16 7.36 -2.54
CA ALA A 54 19.33 6.16 -2.61
C ALA A 54 19.60 5.17 -1.46
N MET A 55 20.87 5.03 -1.03
CA MET A 55 21.22 4.18 0.10
C MET A 55 20.63 4.67 1.43
N ASP A 56 20.54 5.99 1.64
CA ASP A 56 19.93 6.56 2.84
C ASP A 56 18.45 6.21 2.91
N LEU A 57 17.73 6.27 1.77
CA LEU A 57 16.32 5.90 1.70
C LEU A 57 16.11 4.40 1.90
N LEU A 58 16.95 3.57 1.27
CA LEU A 58 16.87 2.11 1.38
C LEU A 58 17.07 1.63 2.81
N THR A 59 17.99 2.24 3.56
CA THR A 59 18.40 1.79 4.89
C THR A 59 17.63 2.43 6.04
N LEU A 60 16.56 3.20 5.74
CA LEU A 60 15.68 3.75 6.77
C LEU A 60 15.13 2.65 7.67
N ARG A 61 15.00 2.99 8.93
CA ARG A 61 14.26 2.20 9.93
C ARG A 61 12.80 2.58 9.82
N ASP A 62 11.99 1.62 9.39
CA ASP A 62 10.56 1.83 9.16
C ASP A 62 9.73 1.22 10.29
N PRO A 63 8.75 1.94 10.85
CA PRO A 63 7.78 1.34 11.75
C PRO A 63 6.91 0.33 10.99
N LYS A 64 6.67 -0.83 11.64
CA LYS A 64 5.90 -1.95 11.08
C LYS A 64 4.74 -2.36 11.99
N GLY A 65 4.23 -1.43 12.75
CA GLY A 65 3.12 -1.57 13.66
C GLY A 65 3.44 -1.04 15.04
N LEU A 66 2.42 -0.47 15.70
CA LEU A 66 2.53 0.08 17.05
C LEU A 66 1.21 -0.08 17.81
N SER A 67 1.31 -0.07 19.14
CA SER A 67 0.16 -0.06 20.03
C SER A 67 0.52 0.58 21.38
N ILE A 68 -0.49 1.10 22.07
CA ILE A 68 -0.33 1.62 23.43
C ILE A 68 -0.90 0.65 24.46
N SER A 69 -0.30 0.57 25.64
CA SER A 69 -0.82 -0.28 26.72
C SER A 69 -2.21 0.17 27.17
N PRO A 70 -3.05 -0.74 27.71
CA PRO A 70 -4.42 -0.40 28.12
C PRO A 70 -4.48 0.77 29.12
N ASP A 71 -3.46 0.93 29.96
CA ASP A 71 -3.36 2.03 30.93
C ASP A 71 -2.71 3.32 30.38
N GLY A 72 -2.35 3.33 29.10
CA GLY A 72 -1.75 4.48 28.42
C GLY A 72 -0.28 4.77 28.79
N LYS A 73 0.40 3.87 29.53
CA LYS A 73 1.74 4.15 30.05
C LYS A 73 2.89 3.76 29.15
N TYR A 74 2.68 2.80 28.26
CA TYR A 74 3.73 2.26 27.40
C TYR A 74 3.27 2.15 25.95
N VAL A 75 4.18 2.37 25.01
CA VAL A 75 3.99 2.12 23.58
C VAL A 75 4.91 0.97 23.17
N ALA A 76 4.33 -0.07 22.59
CA ALA A 76 5.05 -1.15 21.92
C ALA A 76 5.06 -0.89 20.42
N PHE A 77 6.18 -1.17 19.75
CA PHE A 77 6.30 -0.96 18.32
C PHE A 77 7.32 -1.90 17.67
N VAL A 78 7.07 -2.20 16.41
CA VAL A 78 7.96 -3.00 15.56
C VAL A 78 8.65 -2.10 14.56
N VAL A 79 9.93 -2.35 14.34
CA VAL A 79 10.76 -1.63 13.35
C VAL A 79 11.36 -2.64 12.39
N GLY A 80 11.25 -2.36 11.09
CA GLY A 80 11.93 -3.07 10.02
C GLY A 80 13.09 -2.25 9.46
N GLN A 81 14.11 -2.93 8.93
CA GLN A 81 15.23 -2.28 8.25
C GLN A 81 15.83 -3.20 7.20
N ALA A 82 16.11 -2.65 6.01
CA ALA A 82 16.87 -3.33 4.97
C ALA A 82 18.34 -3.47 5.37
N VAL A 83 18.94 -4.63 5.07
CA VAL A 83 20.36 -4.96 5.23
C VAL A 83 20.93 -5.25 3.85
N TYR A 84 21.38 -4.21 3.15
CA TYR A 84 21.83 -4.30 1.75
C TYR A 84 22.90 -5.38 1.53
N ALA A 85 23.92 -5.43 2.39
CA ALA A 85 25.04 -6.38 2.26
C ALA A 85 24.57 -7.85 2.24
N ARG A 86 23.47 -8.16 2.94
CA ARG A 86 22.88 -9.51 3.04
C ARG A 86 21.71 -9.75 2.11
N ASN A 87 21.28 -8.73 1.36
CA ASN A 87 20.04 -8.75 0.59
C ASN A 87 18.84 -9.22 1.43
N ALA A 88 18.70 -8.70 2.62
CA ALA A 88 17.80 -9.19 3.66
C ALA A 88 17.14 -8.03 4.41
N TYR A 89 16.14 -8.37 5.20
CA TYR A 89 15.54 -7.48 6.19
C TYR A 89 15.76 -8.01 7.60
N ARG A 90 15.91 -7.10 8.54
CA ARG A 90 15.90 -7.40 9.97
C ARG A 90 14.75 -6.64 10.65
N SER A 91 14.32 -7.12 11.79
CA SER A 91 13.26 -6.53 12.58
C SER A 91 13.68 -6.34 14.04
N GLY A 92 12.97 -5.48 14.74
CA GLY A 92 13.12 -5.30 16.19
C GLY A 92 11.79 -4.99 16.84
N LEU A 93 11.53 -5.58 18.00
CA LEU A 93 10.40 -5.25 18.87
C LEU A 93 10.90 -4.37 20.02
N PHE A 94 10.21 -3.28 20.27
CA PHE A 94 10.59 -2.27 21.26
C PHE A 94 9.41 -1.89 22.15
N VAL A 95 9.74 -1.37 23.32
CA VAL A 95 8.78 -0.72 24.24
C VAL A 95 9.37 0.56 24.80
N ILE A 96 8.54 1.61 24.93
CA ILE A 96 8.91 2.89 25.51
C ILE A 96 7.81 3.40 26.44
N ALA A 97 8.19 4.12 27.51
CA ALA A 97 7.23 4.85 28.32
C ALA A 97 6.58 5.98 27.53
N ALA A 98 5.26 6.09 27.59
CA ALA A 98 4.49 7.09 26.86
C ALA A 98 4.69 8.52 27.39
N ASP A 99 5.39 8.70 28.54
CA ASP A 99 5.75 10.00 29.07
C ASP A 99 6.91 10.70 28.33
N GLY A 100 7.61 9.97 27.45
CA GLY A 100 8.73 10.48 26.65
C GLY A 100 10.01 10.79 27.42
N LYS A 101 10.11 10.36 28.70
CA LYS A 101 11.29 10.63 29.55
C LYS A 101 12.33 9.52 29.52
N HIS A 102 12.03 8.40 28.88
CA HIS A 102 12.87 7.22 28.88
C HIS A 102 13.28 6.82 27.47
N GLN A 103 14.40 6.13 27.35
CA GLN A 103 14.80 5.53 26.08
C GLN A 103 13.98 4.28 25.78
N ALA A 104 13.78 3.99 24.49
CA ALA A 104 13.14 2.77 24.06
C ALA A 104 13.98 1.55 24.45
N ARG A 105 13.34 0.56 25.08
CA ARG A 105 13.96 -0.71 25.44
C ARG A 105 13.71 -1.73 24.34
N SER A 106 14.79 -2.32 23.82
CA SER A 106 14.69 -3.44 22.89
C SER A 106 14.21 -4.70 23.59
N LEU A 107 13.28 -5.40 22.99
CA LEU A 107 12.82 -6.73 23.39
C LEU A 107 13.39 -7.83 22.49
N GLY A 108 14.32 -7.49 21.59
CA GLY A 108 14.96 -8.38 20.64
C GLY A 108 14.34 -8.32 19.25
N THR A 109 14.60 -9.35 18.43
CA THR A 109 13.99 -9.44 17.10
C THR A 109 12.48 -9.65 17.19
N ALA A 110 11.74 -8.98 16.31
CA ALA A 110 10.33 -9.25 16.08
C ALA A 110 10.11 -10.48 15.17
N GLY A 111 11.17 -11.06 14.61
CA GLY A 111 11.12 -12.20 13.70
C GLY A 111 11.09 -11.82 12.23
N MET A 112 10.72 -12.76 11.38
CA MET A 112 10.72 -12.58 9.94
C MET A 112 9.63 -11.61 9.48
N PRO A 113 9.90 -10.81 8.41
CA PRO A 113 8.85 -10.04 7.74
C PRO A 113 7.70 -10.94 7.28
N HIS A 114 6.50 -10.48 7.44
CA HIS A 114 5.33 -11.06 6.80
C HIS A 114 5.05 -10.28 5.51
N TRP A 115 5.22 -10.95 4.39
CA TRP A 115 4.95 -10.38 3.07
C TRP A 115 3.53 -10.74 2.62
N ASP A 116 2.81 -9.79 2.04
CA ASP A 116 1.53 -10.06 1.40
C ASP A 116 1.72 -10.64 -0.02
N GLY A 117 0.62 -10.84 -0.72
CA GLY A 117 0.63 -11.41 -2.05
C GLY A 117 1.21 -10.56 -3.16
N ILE A 118 1.53 -9.31 -2.88
CA ILE A 118 2.21 -8.40 -3.81
C ILE A 118 3.61 -8.02 -3.34
N ASN A 119 4.11 -8.67 -2.30
CA ASN A 119 5.44 -8.46 -1.73
C ASN A 119 5.58 -7.18 -0.88
N GLN A 120 4.50 -6.68 -0.29
CA GLN A 120 4.59 -5.63 0.72
C GLN A 120 4.76 -6.24 2.11
N TRP A 121 5.59 -5.62 2.94
CA TRP A 121 5.68 -6.00 4.34
C TRP A 121 4.40 -5.59 5.06
N VAL A 122 3.62 -6.58 5.49
CA VAL A 122 2.37 -6.36 6.22
C VAL A 122 2.67 -5.72 7.57
N GLU A 123 2.09 -4.56 7.81
CA GLU A 123 2.16 -3.89 9.09
C GLU A 123 1.24 -4.62 10.09
N GLU A 124 1.81 -5.09 11.18
CA GLU A 124 1.11 -5.82 12.21
C GLU A 124 1.44 -5.24 13.58
N ALA A 125 0.43 -4.66 14.22
CA ALA A 125 0.60 -4.07 15.54
C ALA A 125 0.78 -5.17 16.61
N PRO A 126 1.75 -5.04 17.51
CA PRO A 126 1.81 -5.88 18.70
C PRO A 126 0.56 -5.62 19.56
N GLN A 127 0.03 -6.64 20.20
CA GLN A 127 -1.14 -6.54 21.08
C GLN A 127 -0.71 -6.62 22.55
N TRP A 128 -1.40 -5.90 23.41
CA TRP A 128 -1.17 -5.94 24.84
C TRP A 128 -2.09 -6.93 25.53
N SER A 129 -1.58 -7.63 26.55
CA SER A 129 -2.45 -8.33 27.48
C SER A 129 -3.37 -7.34 28.20
N PRO A 130 -4.57 -7.76 28.65
CA PRO A 130 -5.53 -6.86 29.31
C PRO A 130 -4.97 -6.14 30.54
N ASP A 131 -4.03 -6.77 31.24
CA ASP A 131 -3.35 -6.20 32.42
C ASP A 131 -2.12 -5.34 32.06
N GLY A 132 -1.78 -5.23 30.77
CA GLY A 132 -0.65 -4.45 30.27
C GLY A 132 0.74 -5.00 30.62
N ARG A 133 0.84 -6.25 31.07
CA ARG A 133 2.11 -6.85 31.50
C ARG A 133 2.83 -7.65 30.43
N GLU A 134 2.12 -8.03 29.37
CA GLU A 134 2.64 -8.81 28.27
C GLU A 134 2.32 -8.16 26.92
N ILE A 135 3.21 -8.38 25.97
CA ILE A 135 3.03 -8.00 24.56
C ILE A 135 2.91 -9.28 23.75
N TRP A 136 1.83 -9.43 23.03
CA TRP A 136 1.59 -10.54 22.13
C TRP A 136 1.87 -10.11 20.69
N TYR A 137 2.53 -10.98 19.94
CA TYR A 137 2.87 -10.70 18.55
C TYR A 137 2.95 -11.99 17.74
N ARG A 138 2.32 -12.00 16.58
CA ARG A 138 2.37 -13.10 15.64
C ARG A 138 3.67 -13.06 14.85
N THR A 139 4.46 -14.09 14.91
CA THR A 139 5.74 -14.13 14.20
C THR A 139 6.26 -15.54 13.99
N ARG A 140 7.27 -15.66 13.14
CA ARG A 140 8.19 -16.79 13.05
C ARG A 140 9.63 -16.29 13.17
N LEU A 141 10.47 -17.04 13.88
CA LEU A 141 11.81 -16.59 14.25
C LEU A 141 12.92 -17.05 13.29
N HIS A 142 12.64 -18.02 12.44
CA HIS A 142 13.58 -18.53 11.43
C HIS A 142 12.83 -19.16 10.25
N THR A 143 13.52 -19.30 9.13
CA THR A 143 13.02 -20.01 7.95
C THR A 143 12.63 -21.45 8.30
N GLY A 144 11.49 -21.91 7.81
CA GLY A 144 10.94 -23.23 8.12
C GLY A 144 10.16 -23.33 9.43
N ALA A 145 10.21 -22.33 10.32
CA ALA A 145 9.29 -22.23 11.45
C ALA A 145 7.88 -21.83 10.96
N ARG A 146 6.86 -22.22 11.73
CA ARG A 146 5.47 -21.80 11.50
C ARG A 146 5.20 -20.43 12.10
N TRP A 147 4.27 -19.70 11.52
CA TRP A 147 3.71 -18.50 12.12
C TRP A 147 2.92 -18.88 13.36
N GLN A 148 3.32 -18.33 14.51
CA GLN A 148 2.68 -18.57 15.80
C GLN A 148 2.56 -17.28 16.59
N VAL A 149 1.71 -17.24 17.60
CA VAL A 149 1.65 -16.13 18.54
C VAL A 149 2.70 -16.31 19.62
N TRP A 150 3.50 -15.28 19.83
CA TRP A 150 4.54 -15.20 20.86
C TRP A 150 4.19 -14.13 21.88
N CYS A 151 4.71 -14.27 23.07
CA CYS A 151 4.54 -13.35 24.18
C CYS A 151 5.89 -12.86 24.68
N TRP A 152 5.96 -11.58 24.97
CA TRP A 152 7.08 -10.93 25.66
C TRP A 152 6.60 -10.37 26.99
N SER A 153 7.17 -10.85 28.11
CA SER A 153 6.87 -10.32 29.44
C SER A 153 7.65 -9.05 29.69
N LEU A 154 6.97 -7.96 30.06
CA LEU A 154 7.62 -6.70 30.41
C LEU A 154 8.47 -6.80 31.65
N ARG A 155 8.05 -7.62 32.62
CA ARG A 155 8.74 -7.80 33.90
C ARG A 155 10.05 -8.54 33.76
N SER A 156 10.03 -9.68 33.06
CA SER A 156 11.21 -10.56 32.95
C SER A 156 12.08 -10.28 31.73
N GLY A 157 11.55 -9.56 30.72
CA GLY A 157 12.19 -9.39 29.40
C GLY A 157 12.25 -10.68 28.58
N ARG A 158 11.69 -11.78 29.09
CA ARG A 158 11.70 -13.07 28.41
C ARG A 158 10.56 -13.19 27.42
N ARG A 159 10.82 -13.88 26.32
CA ARG A 159 9.80 -14.29 25.37
C ARG A 159 9.46 -15.77 25.51
N ARG A 160 8.22 -16.12 25.21
CA ARG A 160 7.73 -17.50 25.12
C ARG A 160 6.77 -17.63 23.95
N GLN A 161 6.75 -18.79 23.33
CA GLN A 161 5.74 -19.10 22.33
C GLN A 161 4.43 -19.42 23.06
N LEU A 162 3.32 -18.80 22.64
CA LEU A 162 1.99 -19.06 23.19
C LEU A 162 1.34 -20.23 22.49
N THR A 163 1.31 -20.21 21.14
CA THR A 163 0.61 -21.20 20.34
C THR A 163 1.58 -22.19 19.69
N HIS A 164 1.16 -23.48 19.60
CA HIS A 164 1.94 -24.57 19.03
C HIS A 164 1.12 -25.35 17.99
N ILE A 165 0.14 -24.70 17.36
CA ILE A 165 -0.80 -25.30 16.44
C ILE A 165 -0.08 -25.87 15.22
N ALA A 166 -0.54 -27.02 14.76
CA ALA A 166 -0.02 -27.70 13.57
C ALA A 166 -0.48 -27.02 12.26
N GLY A 167 -0.22 -25.73 12.13
CA GLY A 167 -0.55 -24.84 11.00
C GLY A 167 0.07 -23.47 11.22
N ASP A 168 -0.09 -22.60 10.23
CA ASP A 168 0.34 -21.21 10.34
C ASP A 168 -0.81 -20.35 10.89
N VAL A 169 -0.59 -19.67 11.99
CA VAL A 169 -1.55 -18.67 12.48
C VAL A 169 -1.56 -17.50 11.49
N GLU A 170 -2.68 -17.31 10.78
CA GLU A 170 -2.88 -16.22 9.82
C GLU A 170 -3.24 -14.92 10.53
N SER A 171 -4.10 -14.99 11.53
CA SER A 171 -4.52 -13.87 12.35
C SER A 171 -4.90 -14.30 13.75
N TYR A 172 -4.95 -13.36 14.69
CA TYR A 172 -5.45 -13.59 16.04
C TYR A 172 -6.09 -12.33 16.61
N ARG A 173 -7.03 -12.53 17.54
CA ARG A 173 -7.64 -11.45 18.32
C ARG A 173 -7.96 -11.93 19.73
N TYR A 174 -7.86 -11.04 20.69
CA TYR A 174 -8.32 -11.30 22.05
C TYR A 174 -9.84 -11.14 22.15
N VAL A 175 -10.50 -12.07 22.84
CA VAL A 175 -11.94 -12.10 23.13
C VAL A 175 -12.14 -11.88 24.62
N PRO A 176 -12.42 -10.63 25.08
CA PRO A 176 -12.50 -10.29 26.50
C PRO A 176 -13.51 -11.11 27.29
N ALA A 177 -14.71 -11.31 26.74
CA ALA A 177 -15.78 -12.06 27.40
C ALA A 177 -15.41 -13.52 27.75
N LYS A 178 -14.42 -14.10 27.07
CA LYS A 178 -14.03 -15.51 27.23
C LYS A 178 -12.60 -15.68 27.75
N ASP A 179 -11.85 -14.59 27.90
CA ASP A 179 -10.43 -14.59 28.24
C ASP A 179 -9.59 -15.53 27.37
N LYS A 180 -9.84 -15.48 26.05
CA LYS A 180 -9.21 -16.33 25.04
C LYS A 180 -8.68 -15.53 23.86
N LEU A 181 -7.70 -16.09 23.16
CA LEU A 181 -7.35 -15.68 21.81
C LEU A 181 -8.16 -16.53 20.81
N LEU A 182 -8.84 -15.89 19.88
CA LEU A 182 -9.40 -16.52 18.70
C LEU A 182 -8.36 -16.41 17.58
N LEU A 183 -8.08 -17.52 16.92
CA LEU A 183 -7.01 -17.67 15.94
C LEU A 183 -7.59 -18.18 14.62
N THR A 184 -7.22 -17.58 13.51
CA THR A 184 -7.42 -18.19 12.18
C THR A 184 -6.15 -18.90 11.77
N VAL A 185 -6.22 -20.17 11.47
CA VAL A 185 -5.08 -21.05 11.20
C VAL A 185 -5.16 -21.62 9.80
N LEU A 186 -4.08 -21.47 9.05
CA LEU A 186 -3.90 -22.08 7.75
C LEU A 186 -3.28 -23.47 7.91
N LYS A 187 -3.97 -24.48 7.41
CA LYS A 187 -3.43 -25.83 7.28
C LYS A 187 -3.20 -26.18 5.83
N ALA A 188 -1.98 -26.61 5.52
CA ALA A 188 -1.71 -27.20 4.24
C ALA A 188 -2.51 -28.51 4.10
N ARG A 189 -3.26 -28.68 3.02
CA ARG A 189 -3.78 -30.01 2.66
C ARG A 189 -2.60 -30.90 2.34
N THR A 190 -2.56 -32.10 2.96
CA THR A 190 -1.59 -33.12 2.60
C THR A 190 -1.78 -33.49 1.13
N SER A 191 -0.78 -33.21 0.37
CA SER A 191 -0.50 -33.46 -1.02
C SER A 191 -1.35 -34.49 -1.77
N GLU A 192 -2.32 -34.00 -2.54
CA GLU A 192 -2.59 -34.52 -3.89
C GLU A 192 -2.25 -33.46 -4.94
N ALA A 193 -1.50 -32.44 -4.58
CA ALA A 193 -1.23 -31.24 -5.38
C ALA A 193 -0.23 -31.46 -6.52
N SER A 194 0.23 -32.66 -6.78
CA SER A 194 1.11 -32.91 -7.91
C SER A 194 0.38 -33.35 -9.20
N ALA A 195 -0.95 -33.33 -9.20
CA ALA A 195 -1.71 -33.83 -10.34
C ALA A 195 -1.61 -32.97 -11.60
N ASN A 196 -1.19 -31.71 -11.48
CA ASN A 196 -1.01 -30.80 -12.63
C ASN A 196 0.44 -30.66 -13.12
N SER A 197 1.41 -31.19 -12.38
CA SER A 197 2.82 -31.26 -12.78
C SER A 197 3.25 -32.71 -13.01
N GLY A 198 2.73 -33.31 -14.05
CA GLY A 198 3.21 -34.65 -14.50
C GLY A 198 4.51 -34.51 -15.31
N PRO A 199 5.22 -35.62 -15.55
CA PRO A 199 6.42 -35.65 -16.39
C PRO A 199 6.19 -35.16 -17.86
N SER A 200 4.94 -34.87 -18.22
CA SER A 200 4.50 -34.41 -19.54
C SER A 200 4.27 -32.90 -19.67
N GLY A 201 4.60 -32.09 -18.66
CA GLY A 201 4.45 -30.64 -18.70
C GLY A 201 3.33 -30.08 -17.80
N ILE A 202 3.21 -28.77 -17.77
CA ILE A 202 2.18 -28.06 -17.01
C ILE A 202 0.96 -27.83 -17.91
N ARG A 203 -0.19 -28.31 -17.47
CA ARG A 203 -1.45 -28.06 -18.17
C ARG A 203 -2.04 -26.73 -17.71
N PHE A 204 -2.09 -25.77 -18.63
CA PHE A 204 -2.82 -24.52 -18.41
C PHE A 204 -4.33 -24.74 -18.60
N THR A 205 -5.10 -24.28 -17.60
CA THR A 205 -6.55 -24.23 -17.65
C THR A 205 -6.98 -22.79 -17.42
N GLY A 206 -8.23 -22.43 -17.65
CA GLY A 206 -8.73 -21.06 -17.42
C GLY A 206 -8.54 -20.53 -15.98
N GLN A 207 -8.16 -21.38 -15.03
CA GLN A 207 -7.87 -21.00 -13.63
C GLN A 207 -6.39 -20.73 -13.37
N ILE A 208 -5.49 -21.09 -14.27
CA ILE A 208 -4.05 -20.87 -14.13
C ILE A 208 -3.67 -19.65 -14.96
N ARG A 209 -3.02 -18.68 -14.30
CA ARG A 209 -2.55 -17.45 -14.93
C ARG A 209 -1.20 -17.69 -15.62
N PRO A 210 -1.12 -17.71 -16.94
CA PRO A 210 0.12 -18.08 -17.63
C PRO A 210 1.25 -17.04 -17.51
N TYR A 211 0.96 -15.80 -17.11
CA TYR A 211 1.98 -14.77 -16.91
C TYR A 211 2.80 -14.94 -15.61
N GLN A 212 2.33 -15.76 -14.66
CA GLN A 212 3.07 -16.02 -13.43
C GLN A 212 4.18 -17.03 -13.67
N SER A 213 5.32 -16.87 -13.01
CA SER A 213 6.38 -17.87 -13.09
C SER A 213 5.91 -19.23 -12.56
N ILE A 214 6.46 -20.31 -13.10
CA ILE A 214 6.08 -21.68 -12.69
C ILE A 214 6.24 -21.91 -11.20
N SER A 215 7.29 -21.35 -10.58
CA SER A 215 7.50 -21.41 -9.14
C SER A 215 6.40 -20.72 -8.35
N VAL A 216 5.94 -19.56 -8.82
CA VAL A 216 4.81 -18.82 -8.23
C VAL A 216 3.50 -19.58 -8.40
N LEU A 217 3.26 -20.18 -9.59
CA LEU A 217 2.07 -20.99 -9.83
C LEU A 217 1.96 -22.18 -8.89
N GLN A 218 3.05 -22.89 -8.65
CA GLN A 218 3.08 -24.01 -7.71
C GLN A 218 2.74 -23.56 -6.28
N GLN A 219 3.22 -22.39 -5.88
CA GLN A 219 2.97 -21.83 -4.55
C GLN A 219 1.54 -21.31 -4.41
N LEU A 220 0.99 -20.66 -5.45
CA LEU A 220 -0.40 -20.23 -5.47
C LEU A 220 -1.37 -21.42 -5.42
N GLU A 221 -1.04 -22.50 -6.11
CA GLU A 221 -1.81 -23.74 -6.06
C GLU A 221 -1.82 -24.34 -4.64
N PHE A 222 -0.66 -24.39 -3.99
CA PHE A 222 -0.54 -24.82 -2.60
C PHE A 222 -1.39 -23.94 -1.67
N ALA A 223 -1.36 -22.62 -1.84
CA ALA A 223 -2.13 -21.70 -1.02
C ALA A 223 -3.65 -21.81 -1.24
N ARG A 224 -4.09 -22.04 -2.49
CA ARG A 224 -5.51 -22.28 -2.81
C ARG A 224 -6.04 -23.56 -2.18
N GLN A 225 -5.18 -24.55 -1.93
CA GLN A 225 -5.53 -25.82 -1.29
C GLN A 225 -5.46 -25.77 0.24
N ALA A 226 -4.90 -24.70 0.81
CA ALA A 226 -4.87 -24.53 2.25
C ALA A 226 -6.30 -24.36 2.81
N THR A 227 -6.59 -25.07 3.88
CA THR A 227 -7.85 -24.92 4.61
C THR A 227 -7.66 -23.94 5.77
N ARG A 228 -8.67 -23.10 6.00
CA ARG A 228 -8.72 -22.24 7.18
C ARG A 228 -9.53 -22.91 8.26
N GLU A 229 -8.98 -22.92 9.46
CA GLU A 229 -9.65 -23.39 10.66
C GLU A 229 -9.57 -22.33 11.74
N ASP A 230 -10.67 -22.15 12.49
CA ASP A 230 -10.68 -21.27 13.64
C ASP A 230 -10.35 -22.07 14.89
N TRP A 231 -9.40 -21.55 15.65
CA TRP A 231 -8.91 -22.13 16.89
C TRP A 231 -9.04 -21.14 18.03
N THR A 232 -9.10 -21.64 19.25
CA THR A 232 -8.98 -20.83 20.47
C THR A 232 -7.76 -21.23 21.27
N TYR A 233 -7.14 -20.21 21.90
CA TYR A 233 -6.12 -20.40 22.93
C TYR A 233 -6.63 -19.78 24.24
N ASP A 234 -6.84 -20.62 25.25
CA ASP A 234 -7.30 -20.19 26.58
C ASP A 234 -6.11 -19.66 27.40
N LEU A 235 -6.16 -18.39 27.77
CA LEU A 235 -5.06 -17.69 28.43
C LEU A 235 -4.80 -18.18 29.87
N ARG A 236 -5.83 -18.76 30.51
CA ARG A 236 -5.74 -19.25 31.87
C ARG A 236 -5.21 -20.70 31.93
N THR A 237 -5.71 -21.55 31.04
CA THR A 237 -5.37 -22.98 31.02
C THR A 237 -4.23 -23.33 30.07
N HIS A 238 -3.83 -22.41 29.21
CA HIS A 238 -2.85 -22.55 28.12
C HIS A 238 -3.20 -23.70 27.15
N ARG A 239 -4.49 -23.96 26.93
CA ARG A 239 -4.97 -25.02 26.02
C ARG A 239 -5.43 -24.41 24.68
N GLU A 240 -5.09 -25.17 23.66
CA GLU A 240 -5.55 -24.92 22.27
C GLU A 240 -6.69 -25.86 21.94
N ALA A 241 -7.72 -25.37 21.24
CA ALA A 241 -8.84 -26.17 20.75
C ALA A 241 -9.41 -25.57 19.47
N LEU A 242 -10.08 -26.39 18.67
CA LEU A 242 -10.94 -25.87 17.59
C LEU A 242 -12.02 -24.98 18.18
N ALA A 243 -12.26 -23.84 17.56
CA ALA A 243 -13.29 -22.91 18.00
C ALA A 243 -14.68 -23.53 17.80
N THR A 244 -15.49 -23.48 18.84
CA THR A 244 -16.91 -23.87 18.76
C THR A 244 -17.70 -22.82 17.98
N PRO A 245 -18.93 -23.15 17.47
CA PRO A 245 -19.79 -22.16 16.84
C PRO A 245 -20.05 -20.92 17.70
N ASP A 246 -20.22 -21.09 19.03
CA ASP A 246 -20.41 -19.97 19.96
C ASP A 246 -19.15 -19.11 20.17
N GLU A 247 -17.97 -19.67 19.98
CA GLU A 247 -16.70 -18.93 20.04
C GLU A 247 -16.43 -18.15 18.74
N LYS A 248 -17.00 -18.61 17.63
CA LYS A 248 -16.94 -17.94 16.35
C LYS A 248 -17.98 -16.81 16.24
N ARG A 249 -19.06 -16.82 17.02
CA ARG A 249 -20.06 -15.77 17.04
C ARG A 249 -19.42 -14.40 17.24
N GLY A 250 -19.84 -13.42 16.46
CA GLY A 250 -19.22 -12.10 16.40
C GLY A 250 -17.94 -12.07 15.56
N SER A 251 -17.55 -13.18 14.89
CA SER A 251 -16.47 -13.22 13.92
C SER A 251 -16.94 -12.84 12.51
N GLU A 252 -18.23 -13.06 12.20
CA GLU A 252 -18.84 -12.69 10.93
C GLU A 252 -19.76 -11.47 11.10
N LEU A 253 -19.75 -10.60 10.10
CA LEU A 253 -20.59 -9.41 10.05
C LEU A 253 -22.07 -9.81 10.04
N GLY A 254 -22.83 -9.38 11.06
CA GLY A 254 -24.27 -9.58 11.10
C GLY A 254 -24.73 -10.93 11.62
N ASP A 255 -23.89 -11.73 12.28
CA ASP A 255 -24.27 -13.02 12.86
C ASP A 255 -25.44 -12.94 13.83
N ASP A 256 -25.54 -11.86 14.60
CA ASP A 256 -26.60 -11.63 15.59
C ASP A 256 -27.85 -10.93 15.02
N LEU A 257 -27.87 -10.61 13.71
CA LEU A 257 -28.99 -9.97 13.06
C LEU A 257 -30.08 -10.99 12.72
N ASN A 258 -31.34 -10.66 13.01
CA ASN A 258 -32.50 -11.43 12.53
C ASN A 258 -32.70 -11.24 11.02
N ARG A 259 -33.66 -11.94 10.44
CA ARG A 259 -33.90 -11.93 8.98
C ARG A 259 -34.19 -10.53 8.44
N ASP A 260 -35.03 -9.74 9.11
CA ASP A 260 -35.43 -8.42 8.61
C ASP A 260 -34.27 -7.41 8.75
N GLU A 261 -33.51 -7.53 9.81
CA GLU A 261 -32.27 -6.76 10.03
C GLU A 261 -31.21 -7.08 8.99
N ARG A 262 -31.00 -8.36 8.65
CA ARG A 262 -30.13 -8.76 7.56
C ARG A 262 -30.56 -8.17 6.23
N ILE A 263 -31.86 -8.11 5.95
CA ILE A 263 -32.42 -7.48 4.73
C ILE A 263 -32.14 -5.97 4.75
N ALA A 264 -32.38 -5.30 5.86
CA ALA A 264 -32.12 -3.87 6.01
C ALA A 264 -30.61 -3.55 5.89
N PHE A 265 -29.77 -4.43 6.41
CA PHE A 265 -28.33 -4.31 6.39
C PHE A 265 -27.71 -4.61 5.02
N ALA A 266 -28.29 -5.58 4.31
CA ALA A 266 -27.77 -6.02 3.00
C ALA A 266 -27.70 -4.89 1.96
N LYS A 267 -28.56 -3.87 2.08
CA LYS A 267 -28.55 -2.69 1.19
C LYS A 267 -27.26 -1.85 1.32
N TYR A 268 -26.58 -1.91 2.47
CA TYR A 268 -25.37 -1.12 2.74
C TYR A 268 -24.09 -1.86 2.39
N HIS A 269 -24.11 -3.18 2.19
CA HIS A 269 -22.92 -3.99 1.93
C HIS A 269 -21.78 -3.71 2.93
N PRO A 270 -21.97 -3.98 4.22
CA PRO A 270 -20.96 -3.73 5.23
C PRO A 270 -19.70 -4.55 4.96
N VAL A 271 -18.51 -3.94 5.17
CA VAL A 271 -17.21 -4.55 4.89
C VAL A 271 -16.39 -4.83 6.14
N ASP A 272 -16.69 -4.15 7.25
CA ASP A 272 -16.04 -4.34 8.55
C ASP A 272 -17.00 -3.94 9.67
N GLY A 273 -16.83 -4.51 10.87
CA GLY A 273 -17.65 -4.19 12.03
C GLY A 273 -16.90 -4.36 13.34
N LYS A 274 -17.25 -3.51 14.33
CA LYS A 274 -16.72 -3.57 15.69
C LYS A 274 -17.81 -3.42 16.72
N GLU A 275 -17.99 -4.44 17.52
CA GLU A 275 -18.90 -4.43 18.66
C GLU A 275 -18.35 -3.58 19.81
N ALA A 276 -19.22 -2.82 20.46
CA ALA A 276 -18.87 -2.08 21.66
C ALA A 276 -18.61 -3.05 22.84
N PRO A 277 -17.69 -2.72 23.77
CA PRO A 277 -17.38 -3.60 24.89
C PRO A 277 -18.56 -3.94 25.80
N ASN A 278 -19.59 -3.07 25.84
CA ASN A 278 -20.83 -3.28 26.59
C ASN A 278 -21.89 -4.09 25.80
N ALA A 279 -21.56 -4.54 24.58
CA ALA A 279 -22.44 -5.28 23.68
C ALA A 279 -23.78 -4.60 23.35
N GLU A 280 -23.90 -3.26 23.56
CA GLU A 280 -25.15 -2.53 23.26
C GLU A 280 -25.18 -1.98 21.84
N ASN A 281 -24.01 -1.77 21.23
CA ASN A 281 -23.88 -1.16 19.92
C ASN A 281 -22.83 -1.85 19.07
N VAL A 282 -23.01 -1.81 17.75
CA VAL A 282 -22.02 -2.25 16.77
C VAL A 282 -21.79 -1.14 15.75
N ALA A 283 -20.53 -0.82 15.52
CA ALA A 283 -20.12 0.11 14.48
C ALA A 283 -19.76 -0.67 13.21
N TYR A 284 -20.30 -0.29 12.06
CA TYR A 284 -20.03 -0.93 10.78
C TYR A 284 -19.48 0.08 9.77
N LEU A 285 -18.47 -0.34 9.02
CA LEU A 285 -18.06 0.33 7.81
C LEU A 285 -18.78 -0.27 6.60
N TYR A 286 -19.27 0.57 5.73
CA TYR A 286 -19.87 0.14 4.47
C TYR A 286 -19.33 0.96 3.30
N GLU A 287 -19.26 0.34 2.14
CA GLU A 287 -18.78 1.00 0.93
C GLU A 287 -19.93 1.70 0.21
N VAL A 288 -19.68 2.93 -0.20
CA VAL A 288 -20.63 3.72 -0.98
C VAL A 288 -20.06 3.94 -2.36
N ASN A 289 -20.84 3.58 -3.35
CA ASN A 289 -20.55 3.96 -4.74
C ASN A 289 -21.24 5.30 -5.02
N ASP A 290 -20.56 6.39 -4.70
CA ASP A 290 -21.11 7.74 -4.89
C ASP A 290 -20.30 8.43 -6.00
N ALA A 291 -20.93 8.57 -7.16
CA ALA A 291 -20.35 9.22 -8.34
C ALA A 291 -20.01 10.71 -8.13
N SER A 292 -20.56 11.34 -7.07
CA SER A 292 -20.27 12.73 -6.72
C SER A 292 -18.93 12.88 -5.97
N ILE A 293 -18.42 11.75 -5.48
CA ILE A 293 -17.15 11.71 -4.77
C ILE A 293 -16.14 11.07 -5.69
N SER A 294 -15.16 11.83 -5.99
CA SER A 294 -14.09 11.49 -6.89
C SER A 294 -13.20 10.30 -6.47
N ARG A 295 -13.60 9.47 -5.53
CA ARG A 295 -12.96 8.19 -5.16
C ARG A 295 -13.99 7.10 -4.99
N THR A 296 -13.80 6.05 -5.71
CA THR A 296 -14.62 4.84 -5.73
C THR A 296 -14.63 4.05 -4.42
N TRP A 297 -13.94 4.51 -3.40
CA TRP A 297 -13.78 3.86 -2.11
C TRP A 297 -14.19 4.78 -0.97
N SER A 298 -15.34 5.42 -1.03
CA SER A 298 -15.83 6.04 0.17
C SER A 298 -16.41 4.98 1.09
N ARG A 299 -15.84 4.91 2.29
CA ARG A 299 -16.41 4.13 3.39
C ARG A 299 -17.12 5.06 4.33
N ARG A 300 -18.33 4.67 4.70
CA ARG A 300 -19.16 5.41 5.64
C ARG A 300 -19.37 4.60 6.92
N LEU A 301 -19.78 5.27 7.98
CA LEU A 301 -19.99 4.69 9.29
C LEU A 301 -21.49 4.52 9.56
N LEU A 302 -21.87 3.30 9.90
CA LEU A 302 -23.18 2.94 10.42
C LEU A 302 -23.05 2.53 11.89
N LEU A 303 -24.00 2.95 12.72
CA LEU A 303 -24.15 2.48 14.09
C LEU A 303 -25.44 1.68 14.21
N TRP A 304 -25.30 0.47 14.70
CA TRP A 304 -26.39 -0.43 15.05
C TRP A 304 -26.55 -0.47 16.56
N SER A 305 -27.74 -0.10 17.07
CA SER A 305 -28.09 -0.28 18.46
C SER A 305 -28.80 -1.62 18.63
N GLN A 306 -28.17 -2.54 19.35
CA GLN A 306 -28.74 -3.86 19.66
C GLN A 306 -29.97 -3.72 20.56
N ARG A 307 -29.90 -2.79 21.52
CA ARG A 307 -31.01 -2.56 22.46
C ARG A 307 -32.25 -1.98 21.79
N ASN A 308 -32.10 -0.99 20.95
CA ASN A 308 -33.19 -0.25 20.32
C ASN A 308 -33.56 -0.81 18.94
N ARG A 309 -32.79 -1.75 18.40
CA ARG A 309 -32.93 -2.32 17.06
C ARG A 309 -33.00 -1.25 15.97
N THR A 310 -32.12 -0.23 16.10
CA THR A 310 -32.10 0.91 15.18
C THR A 310 -30.73 1.01 14.50
N LEU A 311 -30.76 1.38 13.21
CA LEU A 311 -29.61 1.63 12.39
C LEU A 311 -29.51 3.12 12.07
N LYS A 312 -28.35 3.74 12.32
CA LYS A 312 -28.10 5.14 12.04
C LYS A 312 -26.83 5.33 11.24
N GLU A 313 -26.90 6.07 10.16
CA GLU A 313 -25.74 6.54 9.43
C GLU A 313 -25.16 7.78 10.15
N VAL A 314 -23.85 7.72 10.49
CA VAL A 314 -23.18 8.78 11.26
C VAL A 314 -22.51 9.79 10.34
N THR A 315 -22.03 9.35 9.18
CA THR A 315 -21.29 10.20 8.24
C THR A 315 -22.11 10.39 6.97
N PRO A 316 -23.00 11.39 6.90
CA PRO A 316 -23.82 11.63 5.72
C PRO A 316 -23.03 12.20 4.54
N THR A 317 -21.77 12.57 4.72
CA THR A 317 -20.94 13.20 3.70
C THR A 317 -19.81 12.27 3.25
N ALA A 318 -19.40 12.49 2.02
CA ALA A 318 -18.41 11.90 1.18
C ALA A 318 -17.01 11.78 1.75
N TYR A 319 -16.78 10.92 2.73
CA TYR A 319 -15.48 10.74 3.35
C TYR A 319 -15.10 9.27 3.44
N PHE A 320 -13.81 9.02 3.48
CA PHE A 320 -13.28 7.68 3.69
C PHE A 320 -13.00 7.46 5.18
N VAL A 321 -13.80 6.62 5.84
CA VAL A 321 -13.56 6.18 7.21
C VAL A 321 -12.71 4.91 7.19
N ASP A 322 -11.55 4.95 7.85
CA ASP A 322 -10.55 3.88 7.81
C ASP A 322 -10.60 2.93 9.00
N GLN A 323 -10.62 3.51 10.19
CA GLN A 323 -10.36 2.80 11.44
C GLN A 323 -11.41 3.17 12.48
N LEU A 324 -11.78 2.20 13.31
CA LEU A 324 -12.79 2.34 14.36
C LEU A 324 -12.26 1.83 15.70
N TRP A 325 -12.57 2.55 16.79
CA TRP A 325 -12.22 2.12 18.15
C TRP A 325 -13.31 2.54 19.14
N TRP A 326 -13.83 1.60 19.89
CA TRP A 326 -14.61 1.89 21.07
C TRP A 326 -13.68 2.16 22.26
N ASN A 327 -14.03 3.11 23.10
CA ASN A 327 -13.42 3.16 24.43
C ASN A 327 -13.91 2.00 25.31
N SER A 328 -13.24 1.73 26.42
CA SER A 328 -13.46 0.50 27.21
C SER A 328 -14.85 0.36 27.84
N ASP A 329 -15.58 1.44 28.03
CA ASP A 329 -16.94 1.45 28.57
C ASP A 329 -18.04 1.48 27.49
N GLY A 330 -17.64 1.59 26.22
CA GLY A 330 -18.57 1.70 25.09
C GLY A 330 -19.29 3.05 25.00
N ALA A 331 -18.87 4.06 25.77
CA ALA A 331 -19.52 5.36 25.82
C ALA A 331 -19.12 6.29 24.65
N ALA A 332 -18.08 5.97 23.90
CA ALA A 332 -17.66 6.72 22.71
C ALA A 332 -17.01 5.82 21.68
N LEU A 333 -17.32 6.10 20.42
CA LEU A 333 -16.63 5.52 19.25
C LEU A 333 -15.70 6.55 18.66
N TYR A 334 -14.43 6.20 18.52
CA TYR A 334 -13.43 6.96 17.77
C TYR A 334 -13.28 6.40 16.36
N PHE A 335 -13.04 7.26 15.41
CA PHE A 335 -12.79 6.85 14.03
C PHE A 335 -11.89 7.84 13.29
N THR A 336 -11.18 7.34 12.29
CA THR A 336 -10.41 8.19 11.37
C THR A 336 -11.20 8.47 10.11
N LYS A 337 -11.03 9.68 9.59
CA LYS A 337 -11.69 10.19 8.40
C LYS A 337 -10.67 10.86 7.48
N ARG A 338 -10.71 10.58 6.18
CA ARG A 338 -9.87 11.20 5.16
C ARG A 338 -10.70 11.94 4.13
N ASP A 339 -10.17 13.05 3.64
CA ASP A 339 -10.82 13.87 2.61
C ASP A 339 -10.55 13.41 1.17
N GLY A 340 -9.73 12.39 1.03
CA GLY A 340 -9.34 11.93 -0.31
C GLY A 340 -8.33 12.81 -1.05
N LEU A 341 -7.84 13.89 -0.44
CA LEU A 341 -6.89 14.83 -1.03
C LEU A 341 -5.45 14.66 -0.48
N GLY A 342 -5.11 13.47 0.02
CA GLY A 342 -3.77 13.14 0.52
C GLY A 342 -3.36 13.83 1.81
N ARG A 343 -4.27 14.50 2.50
CA ARG A 343 -4.03 15.08 3.81
C ARG A 343 -4.01 14.02 4.91
N ALA A 344 -3.41 14.35 6.04
CA ALA A 344 -3.43 13.49 7.21
C ALA A 344 -4.87 13.12 7.61
N PRO A 345 -5.11 11.89 8.09
CA PRO A 345 -6.42 11.51 8.58
C PRO A 345 -6.82 12.36 9.80
N GLU A 346 -8.05 12.82 9.82
CA GLU A 346 -8.68 13.45 10.98
C GLU A 346 -9.12 12.37 11.97
N LEU A 347 -8.94 12.60 13.26
CA LEU A 347 -9.49 11.76 14.34
C LEU A 347 -10.77 12.37 14.86
N TRP A 348 -11.85 11.61 14.78
CA TRP A 348 -13.19 11.99 15.23
C TRP A 348 -13.67 11.08 16.34
N LYS A 349 -14.63 11.57 17.14
CA LYS A 349 -15.39 10.74 18.07
C LYS A 349 -16.89 11.00 17.91
N VAL A 350 -17.69 10.02 18.29
CA VAL A 350 -19.14 10.10 18.24
C VAL A 350 -19.76 9.32 19.40
N SER A 351 -20.93 9.77 19.87
CA SER A 351 -21.70 9.06 20.89
C SER A 351 -22.25 7.72 20.34
N PRO A 352 -22.52 6.72 21.19
CA PRO A 352 -23.00 5.40 20.75
C PRO A 352 -24.31 5.43 19.97
N ASP A 353 -25.12 6.46 20.14
CA ASP A 353 -26.38 6.69 19.40
C ASP A 353 -26.16 7.43 18.06
N GLY A 354 -24.89 7.68 17.69
CA GLY A 354 -24.54 8.41 16.48
C GLY A 354 -24.81 9.92 16.54
N SER A 355 -25.03 10.48 17.72
CA SER A 355 -25.15 11.92 17.94
C SER A 355 -23.78 12.55 18.23
N ASN A 356 -23.72 13.89 18.06
CA ASN A 356 -22.57 14.71 18.43
C ASN A 356 -21.23 14.22 17.86
N PRO A 357 -21.06 14.10 16.53
CA PRO A 357 -19.73 13.88 15.97
C PRO A 357 -18.83 15.09 16.24
N GLU A 358 -17.67 14.84 16.81
CA GLU A 358 -16.69 15.86 17.23
C GLU A 358 -15.32 15.57 16.64
N LEU A 359 -14.70 16.58 16.04
CA LEU A 359 -13.30 16.52 15.63
C LEU A 359 -12.40 16.54 16.87
N VAL A 360 -11.68 15.44 17.09
CA VAL A 360 -10.77 15.28 18.24
C VAL A 360 -9.39 15.83 17.93
N PHE A 361 -8.91 15.56 16.71
CA PHE A 361 -7.59 15.99 16.27
C PHE A 361 -7.48 16.07 14.75
N GLN A 362 -6.79 17.12 14.30
CA GLN A 362 -6.35 17.29 12.91
C GLN A 362 -4.89 17.76 12.94
N ALA A 363 -4.04 17.11 12.14
CA ALA A 363 -2.66 17.52 12.01
C ALA A 363 -2.55 18.91 11.33
N PRO A 364 -1.60 19.76 11.73
CA PRO A 364 -1.28 21.00 11.01
C PRO A 364 -0.89 20.72 9.55
N ALA A 365 -1.05 21.71 8.69
CA ALA A 365 -0.64 21.60 7.29
C ALA A 365 0.86 21.26 7.15
N GLY A 366 1.20 20.29 6.33
CA GLY A 366 2.57 19.80 6.14
C GLY A 366 3.03 18.78 7.19
N GLU A 367 2.18 18.44 8.14
CA GLU A 367 2.39 17.34 9.09
C GLU A 367 1.45 16.19 8.79
N TYR A 368 1.94 14.97 8.97
CA TYR A 368 1.15 13.77 8.74
C TYR A 368 1.17 12.89 10.00
N VAL A 369 0.00 12.72 10.61
CA VAL A 369 -0.20 11.85 11.78
C VAL A 369 -1.10 10.71 11.38
N SER A 370 -0.64 9.48 11.60
CA SER A 370 -1.33 8.27 11.13
C SER A 370 -1.13 7.08 12.08
N SER A 371 -1.69 5.92 11.70
CA SER A 371 -1.54 4.66 12.43
C SER A 371 -1.94 4.78 13.90
N PHE A 372 -3.10 5.39 14.15
CA PHE A 372 -3.61 5.62 15.50
C PHE A 372 -3.91 4.30 16.22
N ALA A 373 -3.48 4.19 17.48
CA ALA A 373 -3.79 3.08 18.37
C ALA A 373 -4.13 3.63 19.77
N PRO A 374 -5.39 3.58 20.21
CA PRO A 374 -5.84 4.18 21.48
C PRO A 374 -5.45 3.35 22.70
N ASP A 375 -5.33 4.05 23.84
CA ASP A 375 -5.48 3.43 25.15
C ASP A 375 -6.95 3.05 25.41
N LYS A 376 -7.22 2.38 26.51
CA LYS A 376 -8.60 1.95 26.84
C LYS A 376 -9.59 3.11 27.04
N THR A 377 -9.12 4.32 27.28
CA THR A 377 -9.97 5.50 27.57
C THR A 377 -10.21 6.36 26.34
N GLY A 378 -9.41 6.21 25.28
CA GLY A 378 -9.38 7.12 24.13
C GLY A 378 -8.74 8.47 24.41
N ARG A 379 -8.01 8.60 25.54
CA ARG A 379 -7.28 9.81 25.87
C ARG A 379 -5.94 9.88 25.16
N TYR A 380 -5.20 8.78 25.13
CA TYR A 380 -3.90 8.71 24.49
C TYR A 380 -3.96 7.76 23.29
N PHE A 381 -3.41 8.22 22.17
CA PHE A 381 -3.22 7.41 20.99
C PHE A 381 -1.73 7.32 20.67
N ALA A 382 -1.17 6.10 20.64
CA ALA A 382 0.09 5.93 19.94
C ALA A 382 -0.14 6.19 18.45
N CYS A 383 0.80 6.86 17.80
CA CYS A 383 0.69 7.24 16.39
C CYS A 383 2.05 7.37 15.73
N LEU A 384 2.05 7.39 14.41
CA LEU A 384 3.20 7.80 13.62
C LEU A 384 3.07 9.29 13.30
N TYR A 385 4.18 10.01 13.43
CA TYR A 385 4.29 11.41 13.04
C TYR A 385 5.40 11.55 12.00
N GLU A 386 5.12 12.16 10.87
CA GLU A 386 6.08 12.44 9.82
C GLU A 386 5.77 13.76 9.12
N THR A 387 6.68 14.22 8.26
CA THR A 387 6.48 15.37 7.39
C THR A 387 6.97 15.01 5.98
N ASN A 388 6.75 15.89 5.02
CA ASN A 388 7.24 15.64 3.65
C ASN A 388 8.78 15.66 3.51
N VAL A 389 9.53 15.92 4.58
CA VAL A 389 11.00 15.88 4.61
C VAL A 389 11.57 15.01 5.72
N SER A 390 10.76 14.49 6.62
CA SER A 390 11.21 13.67 7.76
C SER A 390 10.48 12.33 7.79
N PRO A 391 11.20 11.21 7.93
CA PRO A 391 10.61 9.89 8.01
C PRO A 391 9.78 9.71 9.28
N PRO A 392 8.93 8.67 9.36
CA PRO A 392 8.05 8.42 10.49
C PRO A 392 8.77 8.29 11.84
N ARG A 393 8.18 8.88 12.87
CA ARG A 393 8.57 8.84 14.27
C ARG A 393 7.50 8.16 15.10
N ILE A 394 7.89 7.46 16.16
CA ILE A 394 6.94 6.92 17.12
C ILE A 394 6.52 8.05 18.06
N SER A 395 5.22 8.31 18.14
CA SER A 395 4.65 9.45 18.84
C SER A 395 3.42 9.05 19.65
N VAL A 396 2.98 9.96 20.52
CA VAL A 396 1.71 9.87 21.26
C VAL A 396 0.94 11.16 21.10
N LEU A 397 -0.32 11.04 20.72
CA LEU A 397 -1.32 12.11 20.73
C LEU A 397 -2.03 12.12 22.10
N ASP A 398 -2.06 13.27 22.78
CA ASP A 398 -2.96 13.56 23.91
C ASP A 398 -4.20 14.29 23.38
N THR A 399 -5.34 13.61 23.37
CA THR A 399 -6.58 14.14 22.78
C THR A 399 -7.16 15.32 23.55
N LEU A 400 -6.91 15.42 24.87
CA LEU A 400 -7.36 16.55 25.67
C LEU A 400 -6.53 17.82 25.41
N ARG A 401 -5.23 17.65 25.12
CA ARG A 401 -4.33 18.77 24.79
C ARG A 401 -4.24 19.03 23.30
N GLN A 402 -4.80 18.16 22.49
CA GLN A 402 -4.70 18.19 21.02
C GLN A 402 -3.24 18.33 20.53
N SER A 403 -2.32 17.63 21.19
CA SER A 403 -0.89 17.74 20.92
C SER A 403 -0.23 16.38 20.72
N VAL A 404 0.66 16.33 19.73
CA VAL A 404 1.49 15.15 19.42
C VAL A 404 2.88 15.35 20.05
N ARG A 405 3.35 14.32 20.74
CA ARG A 405 4.69 14.27 21.29
C ARG A 405 5.47 13.10 20.71
N THR A 406 6.61 13.39 20.11
CA THR A 406 7.55 12.34 19.65
C THR A 406 8.17 11.63 20.86
N LEU A 407 8.12 10.30 20.83
CA LEU A 407 8.75 9.42 21.81
C LEU A 407 10.09 8.89 21.30
N VAL A 408 10.15 8.52 20.03
CA VAL A 408 11.36 7.94 19.40
C VAL A 408 11.56 8.50 18.01
N GLU A 409 12.73 9.09 17.81
CA GLU A 409 13.26 9.37 16.48
C GLU A 409 13.95 8.11 15.96
N LEU A 410 13.33 7.45 14.96
CA LEU A 410 13.87 6.20 14.41
C LEU A 410 15.13 6.42 13.58
N ASN A 411 15.25 7.58 12.91
CA ASN A 411 16.30 7.90 11.96
C ASN A 411 16.99 9.26 12.28
N PRO A 412 17.60 9.46 13.46
CA PRO A 412 18.09 10.76 13.91
C PRO A 412 19.17 11.36 13.01
N GLY A 413 19.93 10.53 12.27
CA GLY A 413 20.92 11.01 11.29
C GLY A 413 20.30 11.57 10.01
N PHE A 414 19.06 11.22 9.71
CA PHE A 414 18.38 11.65 8.48
C PHE A 414 18.11 13.16 8.48
N ASP A 415 17.86 13.76 9.64
CA ASP A 415 17.60 15.20 9.76
C ASP A 415 18.80 16.07 9.41
N ARG A 416 20.01 15.51 9.38
CA ARG A 416 21.24 16.18 8.97
C ARG A 416 21.50 16.16 7.45
N LEU A 417 20.79 15.32 6.72
CA LEU A 417 20.90 15.27 5.26
C LEU A 417 20.18 16.46 4.63
N ARG A 418 20.76 17.02 3.57
CA ARG A 418 20.11 18.09 2.81
C ARG A 418 18.99 17.49 1.93
N ARG A 419 17.79 18.03 2.08
CA ARG A 419 16.55 17.66 1.37
C ARG A 419 15.81 18.92 0.99
N SER A 420 14.89 18.80 0.05
CA SER A 420 14.02 19.89 -0.36
C SER A 420 12.59 19.66 0.16
N PRO A 421 11.97 20.66 0.78
CA PRO A 421 10.57 20.55 1.19
C PRO A 421 9.65 20.47 -0.02
N GLY A 422 8.58 19.71 0.11
CA GLY A 422 7.49 19.66 -0.86
C GLY A 422 6.50 20.80 -0.62
N GLU A 423 6.22 21.58 -1.67
CA GLU A 423 5.20 22.60 -1.69
C GLU A 423 3.93 22.02 -2.32
N ARG A 424 2.81 22.07 -1.60
CA ARG A 424 1.55 21.58 -2.13
C ARG A 424 1.04 22.49 -3.22
N ILE A 425 0.72 21.91 -4.36
CA ILE A 425 0.04 22.57 -5.46
C ILE A 425 -1.24 21.79 -5.80
N GLU A 426 -2.27 22.48 -6.23
CA GLU A 426 -3.54 21.88 -6.61
C GLU A 426 -4.22 22.70 -7.72
N GLY A 427 -5.05 22.05 -8.50
CA GLY A 427 -5.76 22.66 -9.60
C GLY A 427 -7.00 21.86 -10.01
N ALA A 428 -7.55 22.22 -11.16
CA ALA A 428 -8.63 21.50 -11.81
C ALA A 428 -8.33 21.39 -13.31
N ASN A 429 -8.52 20.21 -13.87
CA ASN A 429 -8.29 19.96 -15.28
C ASN A 429 -9.47 20.43 -16.15
N ARG A 430 -9.36 20.28 -17.48
CA ARG A 430 -10.41 20.67 -18.46
C ARG A 430 -11.75 19.95 -18.30
N TYR A 431 -11.79 18.85 -17.54
CA TYR A 431 -13.02 18.12 -17.20
C TYR A 431 -13.64 18.57 -15.87
N GLY A 432 -13.02 19.55 -15.18
CA GLY A 432 -13.43 20.03 -13.86
C GLY A 432 -12.96 19.13 -12.71
N ASP A 433 -12.12 18.13 -12.97
CA ASP A 433 -11.61 17.25 -11.93
C ASP A 433 -10.47 17.89 -11.18
N ARG A 434 -10.57 17.87 -9.85
CA ARG A 434 -9.52 18.40 -8.98
C ARG A 434 -8.35 17.42 -8.92
N TRP A 435 -7.15 18.00 -8.96
CA TRP A 435 -5.89 17.28 -8.74
C TRP A 435 -5.05 18.02 -7.69
N PHE A 436 -4.10 17.33 -7.10
CA PHE A 436 -3.09 17.91 -6.24
C PHE A 436 -1.75 17.18 -6.39
N GLY A 437 -0.69 17.79 -5.91
CA GLY A 437 0.63 17.18 -5.84
C GLY A 437 1.55 18.00 -4.94
N TYR A 438 2.76 17.50 -4.75
CA TYR A 438 3.81 18.20 -4.03
C TYR A 438 4.95 18.49 -5.00
N LEU A 439 5.21 19.76 -5.21
CA LEU A 439 6.38 20.22 -5.95
C LEU A 439 7.58 20.26 -5.03
N VAL A 440 8.58 19.43 -5.31
CA VAL A 440 9.87 19.41 -4.62
C VAL A 440 10.88 20.09 -5.55
N LYS A 441 11.34 21.29 -5.19
CA LYS A 441 12.35 22.03 -5.96
C LYS A 441 13.73 21.37 -5.80
N PRO A 442 14.62 21.47 -6.80
CA PRO A 442 15.97 20.89 -6.69
C PRO A 442 16.76 21.55 -5.55
N LEU A 443 17.71 20.79 -4.98
CA LEU A 443 18.65 21.37 -4.03
C LEU A 443 19.45 22.49 -4.70
N GLY A 444 19.47 23.66 -4.06
CA GLY A 444 20.11 24.85 -4.64
C GLY A 444 19.27 25.58 -5.69
N TYR A 445 17.94 25.38 -5.68
CA TYR A 445 17.00 26.10 -6.55
C TYR A 445 17.27 27.60 -6.57
N LYS A 446 17.29 28.18 -7.78
CA LYS A 446 17.43 29.62 -8.01
C LYS A 446 16.18 30.12 -8.71
N SER A 447 15.54 31.12 -8.14
CA SER A 447 14.41 31.79 -8.80
C SER A 447 14.79 32.33 -10.16
N GLY A 448 13.90 32.16 -11.16
CA GLY A 448 14.13 32.58 -12.54
C GLY A 448 14.92 31.58 -13.41
N ALA A 449 15.45 30.51 -12.84
CA ALA A 449 16.01 29.39 -13.60
C ALA A 449 14.94 28.30 -13.82
N ARG A 450 14.92 27.74 -15.04
CA ARG A 450 14.07 26.60 -15.38
C ARG A 450 14.81 25.28 -15.20
N TYR A 451 14.12 24.29 -14.65
CA TYR A 451 14.68 22.97 -14.31
C TYR A 451 13.96 21.86 -15.05
N PRO A 452 14.64 20.74 -15.35
CA PRO A 452 13.97 19.54 -15.80
C PRO A 452 13.00 19.06 -14.72
N LEU A 453 11.84 18.53 -15.13
CA LEU A 453 10.80 18.04 -14.25
C LEU A 453 10.72 16.51 -14.32
N ILE A 454 10.65 15.85 -13.17
CA ILE A 454 10.22 14.46 -13.07
C ILE A 454 8.85 14.43 -12.38
N VAL A 455 7.85 13.88 -13.04
CA VAL A 455 6.54 13.61 -12.43
C VAL A 455 6.51 12.17 -11.95
N THR A 456 6.17 11.95 -10.68
CA THR A 456 5.89 10.62 -10.14
C THR A 456 4.40 10.48 -9.88
N THR A 457 3.77 9.46 -10.42
CA THR A 457 2.32 9.21 -10.31
C THR A 457 2.10 7.77 -9.80
N TYR A 458 1.04 7.40 -9.05
CA TYR A 458 -0.29 8.05 -9.03
C TYR A 458 -0.71 8.53 -7.63
N ARG A 459 0.12 8.36 -6.59
CA ARG A 459 -0.22 8.75 -5.21
C ARG A 459 0.79 9.70 -4.62
N SER A 460 0.29 10.67 -3.88
CA SER A 460 1.06 11.65 -3.12
C SER A 460 0.31 12.01 -1.83
N GLY A 461 0.94 12.72 -0.90
CA GLY A 461 0.31 13.16 0.34
C GLY A 461 1.24 13.97 1.24
N ASP A 462 0.72 14.45 2.38
CA ASP A 462 1.48 15.22 3.40
C ASP A 462 2.45 14.35 4.22
N TYR A 463 2.77 13.16 3.75
CA TYR A 463 3.72 12.23 4.34
C TYR A 463 5.09 12.31 3.66
N PHE A 464 6.06 11.57 4.20
CA PHE A 464 7.43 11.56 3.68
C PHE A 464 7.50 11.12 2.21
N LEU A 465 8.05 12.00 1.36
CA LEU A 465 8.08 11.81 -0.09
C LEU A 465 9.30 10.97 -0.54
N ARG A 466 9.33 9.69 -0.25
CA ARG A 466 10.42 8.81 -0.70
C ARG A 466 10.09 7.94 -1.90
N GLY A 467 8.87 7.98 -2.41
CA GLY A 467 8.57 7.22 -3.61
C GLY A 467 7.11 7.09 -3.98
N GLY A 468 6.18 7.47 -3.13
CA GLY A 468 4.76 7.28 -3.39
C GLY A 468 4.37 5.79 -3.36
N SER A 469 3.53 5.35 -4.30
CA SER A 469 3.15 3.94 -4.43
C SER A 469 4.34 3.09 -4.85
N GLY A 470 4.55 1.95 -4.17
CA GLY A 470 5.60 1.00 -4.49
C GLY A 470 7.01 1.38 -4.06
N ASP A 471 7.24 2.60 -3.58
CA ASP A 471 8.53 3.11 -3.12
C ASP A 471 9.68 2.92 -4.17
N GLU A 472 9.36 3.12 -5.45
CA GLU A 472 10.31 2.92 -6.55
C GLU A 472 10.90 4.22 -7.11
N ASN A 473 10.28 5.36 -6.79
CA ASN A 473 10.66 6.67 -7.31
C ASN A 473 11.21 7.55 -6.19
N PRO A 474 12.55 7.63 -6.04
CA PRO A 474 13.18 8.31 -4.91
C PRO A 474 13.15 9.83 -5.07
N VAL A 475 12.00 10.47 -4.81
CA VAL A 475 11.71 11.90 -5.03
C VAL A 475 12.81 12.81 -4.50
N GLN A 476 13.28 12.59 -3.27
CA GLN A 476 14.32 13.41 -2.66
C GLN A 476 15.71 13.21 -3.31
N VAL A 477 15.97 12.02 -3.88
CA VAL A 477 17.19 11.75 -4.63
C VAL A 477 17.19 12.46 -5.98
N TYR A 478 16.04 12.48 -6.66
CA TYR A 478 15.88 13.26 -7.89
C TYR A 478 16.11 14.75 -7.64
N ALA A 479 15.49 15.30 -6.59
CA ALA A 479 15.68 16.69 -6.21
C ALA A 479 17.14 17.01 -5.82
N ALA A 480 17.84 16.07 -5.18
CA ALA A 480 19.26 16.19 -4.85
C ALA A 480 20.18 16.21 -6.09
N ASN A 481 19.72 15.68 -7.22
CA ASN A 481 20.43 15.63 -8.48
C ASN A 481 20.00 16.70 -9.50
N GLY A 482 19.30 17.75 -9.06
CA GLY A 482 19.03 18.92 -9.88
C GLY A 482 17.66 18.94 -10.57
N PHE A 483 16.81 17.94 -10.35
CA PHE A 483 15.47 17.91 -10.91
C PHE A 483 14.45 18.63 -10.02
N ALA A 484 13.52 19.35 -10.61
CA ALA A 484 12.23 19.60 -10.00
C ALA A 484 11.44 18.29 -10.02
N VAL A 485 10.73 17.97 -8.94
CA VAL A 485 9.93 16.74 -8.87
C VAL A 485 8.51 17.11 -8.49
N LEU A 486 7.54 16.63 -9.27
CA LEU A 486 6.13 16.71 -8.92
C LEU A 486 5.66 15.32 -8.48
N SER A 487 5.55 15.12 -7.17
CA SER A 487 4.85 13.95 -6.63
C SER A 487 3.36 14.19 -6.79
N PHE A 488 2.75 13.53 -7.78
CA PHE A 488 1.42 13.83 -8.27
C PHE A 488 0.40 12.79 -7.83
N ASP A 489 -0.73 13.25 -7.31
CA ASP A 489 -1.88 12.41 -7.02
C ASP A 489 -2.98 12.70 -8.04
N VAL A 490 -3.40 11.66 -8.72
CA VAL A 490 -4.43 11.73 -9.77
C VAL A 490 -5.83 12.08 -9.24
N GLY A 491 -5.92 12.30 -7.92
CA GLY A 491 -7.18 12.51 -7.27
C GLY A 491 -7.98 11.21 -7.26
N ALA A 492 -9.19 11.29 -7.68
CA ALA A 492 -10.10 10.17 -7.62
C ALA A 492 -10.17 9.42 -8.94
N ILE A 493 -10.06 8.13 -8.87
CA ILE A 493 -10.52 7.21 -9.91
C ILE A 493 -12.05 7.26 -9.85
N ARG A 494 -12.69 7.78 -10.89
CA ARG A 494 -14.10 8.17 -10.88
C ARG A 494 -15.07 7.02 -10.83
N ASN A 495 -14.76 5.90 -11.48
CA ASN A 495 -15.76 4.83 -11.57
C ASN A 495 -15.15 3.44 -11.75
N LEU A 496 -15.26 2.60 -10.72
CA LEU A 496 -14.86 1.19 -10.80
C LEU A 496 -15.91 0.31 -11.50
N ARG A 497 -17.09 0.86 -11.78
CA ARG A 497 -18.16 0.20 -12.51
C ARG A 497 -18.63 1.11 -13.61
N PRO A 498 -17.79 1.34 -14.61
CA PRO A 498 -18.21 2.13 -15.74
C PRO A 498 -19.42 1.48 -16.40
N GLY A 499 -20.41 2.27 -16.72
CA GLY A 499 -21.55 1.84 -17.53
C GLY A 499 -21.16 1.65 -19.00
N SER A 500 -19.99 2.21 -19.37
CA SER A 500 -19.44 2.16 -20.72
C SER A 500 -17.91 2.23 -20.72
N PHE A 501 -17.32 1.87 -21.83
CA PHE A 501 -15.87 2.05 -22.05
C PHE A 501 -15.43 3.52 -22.00
N ASP A 502 -16.26 4.44 -22.47
CA ASP A 502 -15.95 5.87 -22.44
C ASP A 502 -15.87 6.42 -21.01
N GLU A 503 -16.70 5.91 -20.09
CA GLU A 503 -16.58 6.23 -18.67
C GLU A 503 -15.28 5.67 -18.08
N LYS A 504 -14.92 4.41 -18.41
CA LYS A 504 -13.66 3.82 -17.96
C LYS A 504 -12.45 4.56 -18.49
N LEU A 505 -12.50 5.04 -19.74
CA LEU A 505 -11.42 5.80 -20.35
C LEU A 505 -11.08 7.07 -19.55
N GLN A 506 -12.04 7.66 -18.82
CA GLN A 506 -11.78 8.82 -17.97
C GLN A 506 -10.81 8.53 -16.84
N ASP A 507 -10.64 7.27 -16.40
CA ASP A 507 -9.65 6.91 -15.38
C ASP A 507 -8.21 7.17 -15.82
N TRP A 508 -7.98 7.34 -17.12
CA TRP A 508 -6.68 7.63 -17.72
C TRP A 508 -6.65 9.02 -18.39
N ALA A 509 -7.72 9.39 -19.08
CA ALA A 509 -7.81 10.65 -19.78
C ALA A 509 -7.87 11.85 -18.82
N SER A 510 -8.60 11.73 -17.71
CA SER A 510 -8.70 12.80 -16.73
C SER A 510 -7.38 13.03 -15.97
N PRO A 511 -6.70 12.02 -15.42
CA PRO A 511 -5.36 12.20 -14.90
C PRO A 511 -4.36 12.79 -15.90
N THR A 512 -4.40 12.36 -17.15
CA THR A 512 -3.55 12.92 -18.20
C THR A 512 -3.82 14.43 -18.42
N ALA A 513 -5.08 14.82 -18.45
CA ALA A 513 -5.44 16.24 -18.53
C ALA A 513 -5.00 17.05 -17.30
N SER A 514 -4.99 16.40 -16.12
CA SER A 514 -4.47 17.01 -14.89
C SER A 514 -2.94 17.19 -14.93
N LEU A 515 -2.23 16.23 -15.53
CA LEU A 515 -0.78 16.33 -15.76
C LEU A 515 -0.46 17.48 -16.73
N GLU A 516 -1.23 17.62 -17.82
CA GLU A 516 -1.09 18.74 -18.76
C GLU A 516 -1.25 20.08 -18.03
N ASP A 517 -2.33 20.24 -17.24
CA ASP A 517 -2.58 21.46 -16.47
C ASP A 517 -1.43 21.78 -15.50
N ALA A 518 -0.98 20.78 -14.74
CA ALA A 518 0.11 20.94 -13.77
C ALA A 518 1.43 21.34 -14.44
N ILE A 519 1.82 20.68 -15.54
CA ILE A 519 3.06 20.95 -16.26
C ILE A 519 3.02 22.35 -16.89
N HIS A 520 1.92 22.72 -17.57
CA HIS A 520 1.74 24.06 -18.15
C HIS A 520 1.85 25.13 -17.08
N ARG A 521 1.15 24.99 -15.97
CA ARG A 521 1.20 25.93 -14.85
C ARG A 521 2.62 26.12 -14.30
N LEU A 522 3.38 25.05 -14.11
CA LEU A 522 4.77 25.13 -13.62
C LEU A 522 5.71 25.76 -14.68
N THR A 523 5.43 25.54 -15.95
CA THR A 523 6.14 26.16 -17.08
C THR A 523 5.88 27.66 -17.14
N ASP A 524 4.63 28.09 -17.00
CA ASP A 524 4.21 29.50 -17.00
C ASP A 524 4.78 30.25 -15.79
N GLN A 525 4.93 29.57 -14.65
CA GLN A 525 5.62 30.12 -13.48
C GLN A 525 7.14 30.22 -13.63
N GLY A 526 7.70 29.75 -14.76
CA GLY A 526 9.13 29.80 -15.03
C GLY A 526 9.97 28.82 -14.21
N ILE A 527 9.34 27.80 -13.61
CA ILE A 527 10.02 26.79 -12.76
C ILE A 527 10.51 25.62 -13.62
N VAL A 528 9.69 25.18 -14.59
CA VAL A 528 9.92 23.97 -15.37
C VAL A 528 10.32 24.34 -16.82
N ASP A 529 11.26 23.57 -17.35
CA ASP A 529 11.59 23.54 -18.76
C ASP A 529 10.68 22.53 -19.46
N PRO A 530 9.75 22.97 -20.33
CA PRO A 530 8.77 22.09 -20.97
C PRO A 530 9.41 21.06 -21.91
N ASP A 531 10.64 21.31 -22.39
CA ASP A 531 11.37 20.39 -23.25
C ASP A 531 12.11 19.28 -22.48
N ARG A 532 12.10 19.32 -21.14
CA ARG A 532 12.80 18.39 -20.27
C ARG A 532 11.90 17.84 -19.17
N VAL A 533 10.78 17.22 -19.58
CA VAL A 533 9.80 16.62 -18.65
C VAL A 533 9.86 15.09 -18.76
N GLY A 534 10.00 14.41 -17.63
CA GLY A 534 9.91 12.95 -17.52
C GLY A 534 8.74 12.53 -16.64
N ILE A 535 8.29 11.29 -16.80
CA ILE A 535 7.23 10.69 -16.00
C ILE A 535 7.66 9.33 -15.47
N ALA A 536 7.28 9.02 -14.24
CA ALA A 536 7.47 7.70 -13.64
C ALA A 536 6.17 7.23 -13.00
N GLY A 537 5.78 5.99 -13.32
CA GLY A 537 4.60 5.34 -12.78
C GLY A 537 4.91 4.03 -12.06
N PHE A 538 3.97 3.59 -11.21
CA PHE A 538 3.95 2.27 -10.62
C PHE A 538 2.51 1.78 -10.51
N SER A 539 2.24 0.52 -10.88
CA SER A 539 0.89 -0.06 -10.85
C SER A 539 -0.08 0.77 -11.69
N HIS A 540 -1.20 1.24 -11.14
CA HIS A 540 -2.11 2.15 -11.84
C HIS A 540 -1.41 3.44 -12.34
N GLY A 541 -0.30 3.84 -11.71
CA GLY A 541 0.54 4.94 -12.19
C GLY A 541 1.25 4.62 -13.51
N GLU A 542 1.60 3.36 -13.77
CA GLU A 542 2.13 2.91 -15.07
C GLU A 542 1.07 3.05 -16.16
N GLU A 543 -0.18 2.71 -15.85
CA GLU A 543 -1.30 2.85 -16.78
C GLU A 543 -1.51 4.31 -17.18
N ILE A 544 -1.46 5.23 -16.19
CA ILE A 544 -1.61 6.67 -16.43
C ILE A 544 -0.41 7.20 -17.23
N ALA A 545 0.81 6.80 -16.85
CA ALA A 545 2.01 7.20 -17.56
C ALA A 545 1.99 6.71 -19.02
N GLY A 546 1.61 5.46 -19.24
CA GLY A 546 1.49 4.86 -20.56
C GLY A 546 0.44 5.55 -21.44
N TYR A 547 -0.74 5.81 -20.88
CA TYR A 547 -1.76 6.57 -21.59
C TYR A 547 -1.28 7.98 -21.94
N ALA A 548 -0.68 8.69 -21.00
CA ALA A 548 -0.17 10.03 -21.22
C ALA A 548 0.92 10.08 -22.30
N VAL A 549 1.86 9.13 -22.30
CA VAL A 549 2.94 9.02 -23.30
C VAL A 549 2.40 8.70 -24.69
N SER A 550 1.36 7.86 -24.80
CA SER A 550 0.78 7.48 -26.09
C SER A 550 -0.21 8.51 -26.66
N HIS A 551 -0.69 9.47 -25.84
CA HIS A 551 -1.72 10.45 -26.23
C HIS A 551 -1.26 11.90 -26.15
N THR A 552 -0.03 12.17 -25.68
CA THR A 552 0.54 13.52 -25.59
C THR A 552 2.00 13.52 -26.02
N ASN A 553 2.56 14.71 -26.24
CA ASN A 553 3.99 14.93 -26.50
C ASN A 553 4.71 15.62 -25.34
N LEU A 554 4.16 15.48 -24.11
CA LEU A 554 4.68 16.19 -22.94
C LEU A 554 6.01 15.65 -22.43
N PHE A 555 6.30 14.36 -22.68
CA PHE A 555 7.36 13.65 -21.97
C PHE A 555 8.54 13.31 -22.88
N ARG A 556 9.76 13.57 -22.40
CA ARG A 556 11.02 13.21 -23.04
C ARG A 556 11.63 11.92 -22.51
N ALA A 557 11.12 11.40 -21.41
CA ALA A 557 11.49 10.11 -20.84
C ALA A 557 10.35 9.55 -19.99
N ALA A 558 10.19 8.23 -19.98
CA ALA A 558 9.21 7.56 -19.13
C ALA A 558 9.82 6.35 -18.44
N ILE A 559 9.35 6.06 -17.23
CA ILE A 559 9.69 4.88 -16.45
C ILE A 559 8.42 4.25 -15.92
N GLY A 560 8.26 2.93 -16.07
CA GLY A 560 7.04 2.25 -15.70
C GLY A 560 5.84 2.86 -16.42
N ALA A 561 5.85 2.79 -17.73
CA ALA A 561 4.82 3.39 -18.58
C ALA A 561 4.08 2.31 -19.39
N ALA A 562 3.88 1.14 -18.80
CA ALA A 562 3.07 0.09 -19.38
C ALA A 562 1.59 0.37 -19.21
N PHE A 563 0.83 -0.02 -20.20
CA PHE A 563 -0.62 0.12 -20.16
C PHE A 563 -1.31 -1.13 -20.66
N TYR A 564 -2.62 -1.24 -20.45
CA TYR A 564 -3.40 -2.40 -20.88
C TYR A 564 -3.17 -2.71 -22.36
N ASP A 565 -2.72 -3.93 -22.58
CA ASP A 565 -2.39 -4.47 -23.88
C ASP A 565 -3.21 -5.72 -24.11
N PRO A 566 -3.55 -6.09 -25.35
CA PRO A 566 -4.23 -7.36 -25.64
C PRO A 566 -3.55 -8.58 -25.03
N CYS A 567 -2.22 -8.53 -24.90
CA CYS A 567 -1.45 -9.55 -24.22
C CYS A 567 -1.88 -9.72 -22.76
N PHE A 568 -2.19 -8.63 -22.08
CA PHE A 568 -2.66 -8.64 -20.68
C PHE A 568 -4.00 -9.38 -20.53
N TYR A 569 -4.93 -9.16 -21.46
CA TYR A 569 -6.17 -9.93 -21.54
C TYR A 569 -5.91 -11.41 -21.68
N PHE A 570 -5.02 -11.78 -22.59
CA PHE A 570 -4.68 -13.17 -22.86
C PHE A 570 -4.01 -13.86 -21.67
N LEU A 571 -3.06 -13.19 -21.01
CA LEU A 571 -2.29 -13.76 -19.90
C LEU A 571 -3.02 -13.76 -18.56
N GLY A 572 -3.99 -12.88 -18.38
CA GLY A 572 -4.64 -12.64 -17.09
C GLY A 572 -5.62 -13.73 -16.63
N GLY A 573 -6.06 -14.61 -17.53
CA GLY A 573 -7.03 -15.67 -17.23
C GLY A 573 -8.45 -15.16 -17.02
N SER A 574 -9.36 -16.06 -16.59
CA SER A 574 -10.80 -15.79 -16.52
C SER A 574 -11.21 -14.65 -15.58
N ASP A 575 -10.46 -14.43 -14.50
CA ASP A 575 -10.76 -13.37 -13.53
C ASP A 575 -10.60 -11.98 -14.17
N TRP A 576 -9.64 -11.84 -15.09
CA TRP A 576 -9.35 -10.61 -15.79
C TRP A 576 -10.26 -10.39 -17.00
N TRP A 577 -10.68 -11.48 -17.63
CA TRP A 577 -11.62 -11.38 -18.76
C TRP A 577 -12.92 -10.72 -18.33
N GLY A 578 -13.53 -11.17 -17.23
CA GLY A 578 -14.73 -10.55 -16.70
C GLY A 578 -14.53 -9.07 -16.32
N MET A 579 -13.35 -8.70 -15.86
CA MET A 579 -12.99 -7.32 -15.57
C MET A 579 -12.92 -6.46 -16.84
N PHE A 580 -12.23 -6.91 -17.87
CA PHE A 580 -12.14 -6.18 -19.14
C PHE A 580 -13.49 -6.06 -19.83
N GLU A 581 -14.34 -7.07 -19.76
CA GLU A 581 -15.72 -7.01 -20.23
C GLU A 581 -16.53 -5.98 -19.45
N ASN A 582 -16.43 -5.97 -18.11
CA ASN A 582 -17.10 -4.99 -17.25
C ASN A 582 -16.63 -3.54 -17.50
N TRP A 583 -15.39 -3.35 -17.93
CA TRP A 583 -14.86 -2.05 -18.33
C TRP A 583 -15.27 -1.66 -19.76
N GLY A 584 -16.00 -2.51 -20.47
CA GLY A 584 -16.47 -2.24 -21.82
C GLY A 584 -15.39 -2.35 -22.90
N LEU A 585 -14.19 -2.86 -22.55
CA LEU A 585 -13.16 -3.17 -23.56
C LEU A 585 -13.62 -4.23 -24.54
N GLY A 586 -14.58 -5.08 -24.14
CA GLY A 586 -14.99 -6.26 -24.86
C GLY A 586 -13.96 -7.40 -24.69
N GLY A 587 -14.10 -8.44 -25.41
CA GLY A 587 -13.18 -9.58 -25.35
C GLY A 587 -11.83 -9.32 -26.04
N TRP A 588 -11.29 -10.34 -26.66
CA TRP A 588 -10.11 -10.25 -27.52
C TRP A 588 -10.31 -9.17 -28.61
N PRO A 589 -9.26 -8.46 -29.04
CA PRO A 589 -9.37 -7.28 -29.92
C PRO A 589 -9.80 -7.62 -31.37
N GLU A 590 -11.02 -8.13 -31.51
CA GLU A 590 -11.71 -8.40 -32.77
C GLU A 590 -13.00 -7.60 -32.85
N GLY A 591 -13.50 -7.33 -34.03
CA GLY A 591 -14.75 -6.59 -34.25
C GLY A 591 -14.77 -5.25 -33.50
N GLN A 592 -15.82 -4.99 -32.73
CA GLN A 592 -15.97 -3.75 -31.97
C GLN A 592 -14.92 -3.64 -30.84
N ALA A 593 -14.52 -4.74 -30.21
CA ALA A 593 -13.49 -4.70 -29.17
C ALA A 593 -12.16 -4.16 -29.69
N LYS A 594 -11.80 -4.38 -30.95
CA LYS A 594 -10.58 -3.86 -31.56
C LYS A 594 -10.49 -2.33 -31.45
N SER A 595 -11.57 -1.62 -31.72
CA SER A 595 -11.58 -0.14 -31.65
C SER A 595 -11.37 0.38 -30.22
N ASN A 596 -11.89 -0.32 -29.23
CA ASN A 596 -11.70 0.03 -27.80
C ASN A 596 -10.23 -0.22 -27.39
N TRP A 597 -9.67 -1.37 -27.76
CA TRP A 597 -8.25 -1.66 -27.51
C TRP A 597 -7.31 -0.66 -28.22
N GLN A 598 -7.60 -0.23 -29.43
CA GLN A 598 -6.81 0.77 -30.16
C GLN A 598 -6.77 2.14 -29.44
N ARG A 599 -7.74 2.44 -28.60
CA ARG A 599 -7.76 3.69 -27.84
C ARG A 599 -6.88 3.68 -26.59
N VAL A 600 -6.42 2.51 -26.15
CA VAL A 600 -5.69 2.37 -24.89
C VAL A 600 -4.40 1.55 -25.02
N ALA A 601 -4.36 0.52 -25.85
CA ALA A 601 -3.23 -0.38 -25.92
C ALA A 601 -1.98 0.29 -26.51
N MET A 602 -0.92 0.35 -25.75
CA MET A 602 0.33 1.01 -26.15
C MET A 602 1.00 0.29 -27.32
N SER A 603 1.03 -1.06 -27.33
CA SER A 603 1.62 -1.81 -28.44
C SER A 603 0.90 -1.55 -29.76
N MET A 604 -0.41 -1.31 -29.73
CA MET A 604 -1.23 -0.95 -30.91
C MET A 604 -1.07 0.51 -31.35
N ASN A 605 -0.41 1.36 -30.57
CA ASN A 605 -0.13 2.78 -30.81
C ASN A 605 1.37 3.10 -30.75
N ALA A 606 2.23 2.08 -30.83
CA ALA A 606 3.68 2.22 -30.70
C ALA A 606 4.27 3.19 -31.75
N ASP A 607 3.66 3.27 -32.93
CA ASP A 607 4.05 4.19 -34.00
C ASP A 607 3.89 5.68 -33.64
N ARG A 608 3.10 6.00 -32.62
CA ARG A 608 2.92 7.35 -32.10
C ARG A 608 3.87 7.71 -30.96
N ILE A 609 4.46 6.70 -30.31
CA ILE A 609 5.33 6.87 -29.15
C ILE A 609 6.73 7.24 -29.60
N ARG A 610 7.21 8.42 -29.18
CA ARG A 610 8.57 8.90 -29.39
C ARG A 610 9.38 8.97 -28.11
N THR A 611 8.72 8.86 -26.98
CA THR A 611 9.30 8.92 -25.65
C THR A 611 10.10 7.64 -25.36
N PRO A 612 11.38 7.72 -25.00
CA PRO A 612 12.15 6.61 -24.46
C PRO A 612 11.50 6.03 -23.21
N ILE A 613 11.39 4.70 -23.13
CA ILE A 613 10.71 3.99 -22.04
C ILE A 613 11.65 3.01 -21.35
N LEU A 614 11.70 3.07 -20.02
CA LEU A 614 12.35 2.08 -19.14
C LEU A 614 11.30 1.31 -18.35
N GLU A 615 11.34 -0.02 -18.44
CA GLU A 615 10.49 -0.90 -17.66
C GLU A 615 11.28 -1.69 -16.61
N ASN A 616 10.81 -1.67 -15.36
CA ASN A 616 11.35 -2.45 -14.24
C ASN A 616 10.34 -3.53 -13.86
N ALA A 617 10.37 -4.67 -14.52
CA ALA A 617 9.42 -5.76 -14.34
C ALA A 617 9.89 -6.77 -13.27
N SER A 618 8.93 -7.37 -12.57
CA SER A 618 9.20 -8.62 -11.85
C SER A 618 9.22 -9.82 -12.81
N ASP A 619 9.85 -10.91 -12.41
CA ASP A 619 9.81 -12.17 -13.18
C ASP A 619 8.42 -12.82 -13.20
N THR A 620 7.50 -12.31 -12.40
CA THR A 620 6.09 -12.72 -12.40
C THR A 620 5.23 -11.93 -13.37
N GLU A 621 5.71 -10.77 -13.85
CA GLU A 621 4.91 -9.83 -14.66
C GLU A 621 5.53 -9.47 -16.01
N TYR A 622 6.81 -9.79 -16.25
CA TYR A 622 7.54 -9.32 -17.42
C TYR A 622 6.87 -9.66 -18.77
N LEU A 623 6.10 -10.74 -18.82
CA LEU A 623 5.42 -11.15 -20.07
C LEU A 623 4.43 -10.11 -20.58
N ILE A 624 3.84 -9.29 -19.68
CA ILE A 624 2.88 -8.25 -20.08
C ILE A 624 3.57 -7.07 -20.78
N TYR A 625 4.88 -6.88 -20.56
CA TYR A 625 5.65 -5.78 -21.15
C TYR A 625 6.26 -6.14 -22.52
N LEU A 626 6.37 -7.44 -22.85
CA LEU A 626 7.04 -7.88 -24.06
C LEU A 626 6.42 -7.35 -25.37
N PRO A 627 5.09 -7.27 -25.55
CA PRO A 627 4.52 -6.71 -26.77
C PRO A 627 4.90 -5.25 -27.01
N LEU A 628 4.81 -4.42 -25.98
CA LEU A 628 5.23 -3.02 -26.05
C LEU A 628 6.72 -2.92 -26.34
N TYR A 629 7.56 -3.62 -25.57
CA TYR A 629 9.01 -3.66 -25.75
C TYR A 629 9.36 -4.00 -27.21
N ARG A 630 8.77 -5.07 -27.76
CA ARG A 630 9.05 -5.51 -29.12
C ARG A 630 8.58 -4.48 -30.15
N SER A 631 7.38 -3.94 -30.00
CA SER A 631 6.83 -2.94 -30.93
C SER A 631 7.68 -1.68 -31.00
N LEU A 632 8.10 -1.15 -29.85
CA LEU A 632 8.98 0.02 -29.77
C LEU A 632 10.37 -0.26 -30.34
N ALA A 633 10.96 -1.40 -30.01
CA ALA A 633 12.27 -1.80 -30.51
C ALA A 633 12.28 -1.94 -32.05
N ASP A 634 11.23 -2.50 -32.63
CA ASP A 634 11.10 -2.62 -34.10
C ASP A 634 10.95 -1.26 -34.79
N LEU A 635 10.31 -0.30 -34.14
CA LEU A 635 10.14 1.07 -34.63
C LEU A 635 11.38 1.95 -34.37
N GLY A 636 12.36 1.45 -33.63
CA GLY A 636 13.55 2.19 -33.27
C GLY A 636 13.37 3.21 -32.12
N THR A 637 12.21 3.20 -31.45
CA THR A 637 12.01 3.99 -30.23
C THR A 637 12.84 3.37 -29.10
N PRO A 638 13.68 4.16 -28.37
CA PRO A 638 14.49 3.64 -27.30
C PRO A 638 13.64 3.02 -26.19
N VAL A 639 13.88 1.74 -25.89
CA VAL A 639 13.16 1.00 -24.87
C VAL A 639 14.09 0.03 -24.17
N GLU A 640 14.02 -0.02 -22.84
CA GLU A 640 14.76 -1.00 -22.02
C GLU A 640 13.78 -1.71 -21.06
N LEU A 641 13.99 -3.02 -20.90
CA LEU A 641 13.24 -3.87 -19.98
C LEU A 641 14.20 -4.63 -19.08
N TYR A 642 14.12 -4.36 -17.78
CA TYR A 642 14.85 -5.10 -16.74
C TYR A 642 13.91 -6.02 -16.00
N ILE A 643 14.32 -7.28 -15.84
CA ILE A 643 13.55 -8.31 -15.18
C ILE A 643 14.23 -8.69 -13.87
N TYR A 644 13.56 -8.39 -12.75
CA TYR A 644 14.03 -8.69 -11.41
C TYR A 644 13.50 -10.05 -10.97
N THR A 645 14.41 -10.99 -10.75
CA THR A 645 14.06 -12.38 -10.41
C THR A 645 13.68 -12.55 -8.95
N ASN A 646 12.76 -13.49 -8.68
CA ASN A 646 12.18 -13.74 -7.36
C ASN A 646 11.55 -12.48 -6.73
N GLU A 647 10.89 -11.70 -7.57
CA GLU A 647 10.10 -10.54 -7.16
C GLU A 647 8.63 -10.73 -7.55
N LEU A 648 7.75 -10.09 -6.79
CA LEU A 648 6.34 -9.94 -7.15
C LEU A 648 6.08 -8.51 -7.61
N HIS A 649 4.82 -8.10 -7.60
CA HIS A 649 4.41 -6.76 -8.01
C HIS A 649 5.24 -5.64 -7.36
N VAL A 650 5.54 -5.75 -6.06
CA VAL A 650 6.47 -4.85 -5.36
C VAL A 650 7.85 -5.50 -5.27
N ARG A 651 8.86 -4.86 -5.87
CA ARG A 651 10.27 -5.31 -5.77
C ARG A 651 10.80 -4.97 -4.39
N ASN A 652 10.99 -5.98 -3.56
CA ASN A 652 11.35 -5.76 -2.15
C ASN A 652 12.78 -6.13 -1.79
N GLN A 653 13.49 -6.91 -2.60
CA GLN A 653 14.88 -7.24 -2.29
C GLN A 653 15.75 -5.98 -2.21
N PRO A 654 16.48 -5.74 -1.12
CA PRO A 654 17.25 -4.51 -0.92
C PRO A 654 18.23 -4.17 -2.07
N ARG A 655 18.84 -5.18 -2.70
CA ARG A 655 19.72 -4.97 -3.83
C ARG A 655 18.98 -4.51 -5.07
N HIS A 656 17.83 -5.11 -5.36
CA HIS A 656 16.99 -4.72 -6.49
C HIS A 656 16.43 -3.31 -6.30
N ARG A 657 15.95 -2.97 -5.10
CA ARG A 657 15.46 -1.62 -4.80
C ARG A 657 16.54 -0.54 -5.03
N LEU A 658 17.77 -0.77 -4.55
CA LEU A 658 18.84 0.18 -4.77
C LEU A 658 19.17 0.32 -6.25
N GLU A 659 19.23 -0.79 -6.97
CA GLU A 659 19.48 -0.81 -8.41
C GLU A 659 18.41 -0.08 -9.19
N ILE A 660 17.12 -0.28 -8.84
CA ILE A 660 15.98 0.44 -9.44
C ILE A 660 16.13 1.95 -9.19
N TYR A 661 16.40 2.38 -7.95
CA TYR A 661 16.59 3.79 -7.64
C TYR A 661 17.70 4.43 -8.47
N GLN A 662 18.82 3.74 -8.62
CA GLN A 662 19.97 4.24 -9.38
C GLN A 662 19.65 4.26 -10.87
N ARG A 663 19.10 3.18 -11.41
CA ARG A 663 18.75 3.08 -12.83
C ARG A 663 17.70 4.11 -13.24
N ASN A 664 16.69 4.33 -12.40
CA ASN A 664 15.68 5.34 -12.66
C ASN A 664 16.30 6.75 -12.69
N LEU A 665 17.23 7.07 -11.79
CA LEU A 665 17.97 8.31 -11.82
C LEU A 665 18.82 8.45 -13.08
N ASP A 666 19.60 7.41 -13.43
CA ASP A 666 20.48 7.39 -14.59
C ASP A 666 19.68 7.56 -15.89
N TRP A 667 18.49 6.96 -16.00
CA TRP A 667 17.58 7.13 -17.13
C TRP A 667 17.17 8.59 -17.33
N PHE A 668 16.72 9.26 -16.27
CA PHE A 668 16.34 10.67 -16.34
C PHE A 668 17.55 11.59 -16.56
N MET A 669 18.72 11.30 -15.98
CA MET A 669 19.96 12.03 -16.25
C MET A 669 20.35 11.95 -17.73
N LEU A 670 20.20 10.79 -18.35
CA LEU A 670 20.48 10.60 -19.77
C LEU A 670 19.53 11.41 -20.66
N TRP A 671 18.23 11.20 -20.49
CA TRP A 671 17.24 11.72 -21.45
C TRP A 671 16.79 13.16 -21.19
N LEU A 672 16.89 13.66 -19.96
CA LEU A 672 16.50 15.04 -19.62
C LEU A 672 17.68 15.99 -19.48
N GLU A 673 18.87 15.48 -19.20
CA GLU A 673 20.08 16.29 -18.98
C GLU A 673 21.20 16.01 -19.98
N GLY A 674 21.08 14.98 -20.81
CA GLY A 674 22.15 14.55 -21.71
C GLY A 674 23.41 14.07 -20.97
N LYS A 675 23.25 13.62 -19.71
CA LYS A 675 24.37 13.20 -18.83
C LYS A 675 24.19 11.73 -18.45
N GLY A 676 25.32 11.06 -18.27
CA GLY A 676 25.35 9.67 -17.81
C GLY A 676 25.79 8.68 -18.88
N GLN A 677 26.17 7.50 -18.44
CA GLN A 677 26.43 6.34 -19.30
C GLN A 677 25.48 5.23 -18.87
N PHE A 678 24.75 4.69 -19.81
CA PHE A 678 23.87 3.54 -19.57
C PHE A 678 24.53 2.28 -20.10
N PRO A 679 24.49 1.14 -19.40
CA PRO A 679 24.93 -0.13 -19.97
C PRO A 679 24.13 -0.38 -21.25
N GLY A 680 24.78 -0.40 -22.41
CA GLY A 680 24.11 -0.44 -23.72
C GLY A 680 23.97 0.92 -24.43
N ALA A 681 24.52 1.98 -23.87
CA ALA A 681 24.47 3.35 -24.40
C ALA A 681 24.94 3.46 -25.85
N ASP A 682 25.85 2.61 -26.31
CA ASP A 682 26.31 2.60 -27.70
C ASP A 682 25.16 2.33 -28.69
N GLY A 683 24.22 1.47 -28.30
CA GLY A 683 22.99 1.22 -29.08
C GLY A 683 21.96 2.35 -28.96
N VAL A 684 21.84 2.95 -27.79
CA VAL A 684 20.88 4.04 -27.49
C VAL A 684 21.34 5.34 -28.12
N ALA A 685 22.64 5.69 -28.03
CA ALA A 685 23.21 6.90 -28.65
C ALA A 685 23.11 6.86 -30.19
N ALA A 686 23.31 5.69 -30.81
CA ALA A 686 23.15 5.51 -32.24
C ALA A 686 21.69 5.69 -32.70
N ARG A 687 20.71 5.31 -31.88
CA ARG A 687 19.28 5.46 -32.14
C ARG A 687 18.79 6.89 -31.89
N SER A 688 19.29 7.56 -30.84
CA SER A 688 18.99 8.96 -30.57
C SER A 688 19.40 9.87 -31.75
N ALA A 689 20.60 9.67 -32.30
CA ALA A 689 21.07 10.36 -33.49
C ALA A 689 20.24 10.07 -34.75
N ALA A 690 19.54 8.96 -34.79
CA ALA A 690 18.60 8.62 -35.89
C ALA A 690 17.23 9.30 -35.71
N MET A 691 16.84 9.70 -34.50
CA MET A 691 15.58 10.39 -34.21
C MET A 691 15.67 11.90 -34.43
N GLU A 692 16.88 12.46 -34.51
CA GLU A 692 17.12 13.89 -34.83
C GLU A 692 17.15 14.17 -36.35
N ARG A 693 17.05 13.13 -37.17
CA ARG A 693 16.92 13.20 -38.64
C ARG A 693 15.48 12.91 -39.07
#